data_1601ac4ce9224d647189d7edfe2e4c57
#
_entry.id   1601ac4ce9224d647189d7edfe2e4c57
#
_cell.length_a   1.000
_cell.length_b   1.000
_cell.length_c   1.000
_cell.angle_alpha   90.00
_cell.angle_beta   90.00
_cell.angle_gamma   90.00
#
_symmetry.space_group_name_H-M   'P 1'
#
loop_
_entity.id
_entity.type
_entity.pdbx_description
1 polymer ?
#
loop_
_entity_poly.entity_id
_entity_poly.type
_entity_poly.pdbx_seq_one_letter_code
_entity_poly.pdbx_strand_id
1 'polypeptide(L)'
;MNHRLEHVFKFFEEILPHKYSSRELRTTQVHMAVKIASILAPWSRTKTLLIHAPVGTGKTFGALVPALYDISSGQNKRLIYSTSSLNLQAQLKNDELRLLRSLGEVSDFIVAKGMTHYMCLKRLQVAHIHEKEKQDLRSYVLSTIEGDRVGFEQDYYSLSDEIWNQLNLQNQGDCTFCQDRSICPTYNHRRKFNDPNYSVVVTNHNQLIQSVLNHFEDRKPILDYSNPGGIIVIDEGHDLEDCVLGQLSEKLKLSQLFEATKLLTGQVRNTATEQLNIVRSEMKKLKYELDTTKGRHAIPDSCNNALAIVLKLYHEAITEKESKGFDYQSLRQKTTERQSVLEKSAEILEKVLDRKNYAQWFDLETSSMVLVTTKFRAKTREIIRELGNNNKIVIMSGTLAVNNSFDSVAYGWGGKPYLSEEVQLGTVFDYPKQAVVYVPEQIPRPVSTISLQFDAYCEELGKEILRLLKITGGRSLILCTSHKQLDRLFGILRPFLDELGITFLKQGDKSIELLSADFKQNETSVLIGTGSFFAGLSVPGKSLVSVILCKLPFPPPDDPFLDLIAEGTSKSERVELVDYPRMIIRLLQAGGRLIRTIEDFGIFTVLDPRVFSSVYSEKLQSVFSDAGYRITRNINDVEDFVQARMRTSCFAKYPEYKREAIPVPSTLLVDDKSRFVKTQPQAIDSFASSLEKMITFNQKEYYTTIRNLAGLPKKLLAKFKEPFDIYQHLVELNTKKGLDLNISEEFPFVSENQKELFISRMRRKTMKKGSKTTTYFLSPEELLKYK
;
A
#
# COMPACT_ATOMS: atom_id res chain seq x y z
N MET A 1 24.58 -39.34 13.70
CA MET A 1 23.95 -38.36 12.84
C MET A 1 22.83 -37.67 13.62
N ASN A 2 22.65 -36.37 13.54
CA ASN A 2 21.62 -35.70 14.34
C ASN A 2 20.24 -36.13 13.77
N HIS A 3 19.41 -36.84 14.51
CA HIS A 3 18.08 -37.34 14.07
C HIS A 3 17.20 -36.23 13.44
N ARG A 4 17.36 -34.97 13.87
CA ARG A 4 16.68 -33.83 13.28
C ARG A 4 17.11 -33.59 11.83
N LEU A 5 18.39 -33.64 11.51
CA LEU A 5 18.89 -33.51 10.14
C LEU A 5 18.50 -34.71 9.29
N GLU A 6 18.53 -35.91 9.84
CA GLU A 6 18.08 -37.10 9.16
C GLU A 6 16.60 -37.01 8.77
N HIS A 7 15.74 -36.51 9.67
CA HIS A 7 14.34 -36.27 9.38
C HIS A 7 14.16 -35.24 8.26
N VAL A 8 14.90 -34.12 8.30
CA VAL A 8 14.85 -33.08 7.28
C VAL A 8 15.19 -33.66 5.90
N PHE A 9 16.29 -34.40 5.79
CA PHE A 9 16.68 -35.02 4.53
C PHE A 9 15.62 -36.04 4.04
N LYS A 10 15.17 -36.91 4.92
CA LYS A 10 14.14 -37.91 4.61
C LYS A 10 12.85 -37.27 4.12
N PHE A 11 12.43 -36.17 4.76
CA PHE A 11 11.22 -35.46 4.33
C PHE A 11 11.33 -34.90 2.90
N PHE A 12 12.42 -34.18 2.60
CA PHE A 12 12.58 -33.50 1.31
C PHE A 12 13.03 -34.46 0.18
N GLU A 13 13.77 -35.48 0.47
CA GLU A 13 14.28 -36.42 -0.53
C GLU A 13 13.32 -37.59 -0.82
N GLU A 14 12.56 -38.04 0.18
CA GLU A 14 11.69 -39.22 0.06
C GLU A 14 10.20 -38.86 0.17
N ILE A 15 9.76 -38.23 1.28
CA ILE A 15 8.35 -38.09 1.61
C ILE A 15 7.66 -37.08 0.67
N LEU A 16 8.23 -35.91 0.52
CA LEU A 16 7.63 -34.82 -0.27
C LEU A 16 7.58 -35.12 -1.78
N PRO A 17 8.62 -35.72 -2.42
CA PRO A 17 8.56 -36.11 -3.82
C PRO A 17 7.53 -37.20 -4.10
N HIS A 18 7.35 -38.17 -3.21
CA HIS A 18 6.32 -39.22 -3.37
C HIS A 18 4.90 -38.64 -3.42
N LYS A 19 4.66 -37.49 -2.76
CA LYS A 19 3.35 -36.84 -2.79
C LYS A 19 3.13 -36.01 -4.06
N TYR A 20 4.21 -35.48 -4.60
CA TYR A 20 4.20 -34.66 -5.81
C TYR A 20 5.08 -35.30 -6.89
N SER A 21 4.53 -36.22 -7.66
CA SER A 21 5.21 -37.11 -8.63
C SER A 21 6.07 -36.40 -9.71
N SER A 22 6.10 -35.06 -9.72
CA SER A 22 6.87 -34.26 -10.67
C SER A 22 7.77 -33.22 -10.00
N ARG A 23 7.90 -33.22 -8.66
CA ARG A 23 8.64 -32.17 -7.95
C ARG A 23 10.12 -32.50 -7.85
N GLU A 24 10.94 -31.76 -8.54
CA GLU A 24 12.39 -31.81 -8.36
C GLU A 24 12.79 -31.32 -6.96
N LEU A 25 13.84 -31.97 -6.40
CA LEU A 25 14.44 -31.56 -5.13
C LEU A 25 15.01 -30.14 -5.22
N ARG A 26 14.52 -29.23 -4.40
CA ARG A 26 15.03 -27.87 -4.29
C ARG A 26 16.14 -27.80 -3.25
N THR A 27 17.38 -27.87 -3.69
CA THR A 27 18.55 -27.83 -2.80
C THR A 27 18.58 -26.64 -1.87
N THR A 28 18.13 -25.47 -2.32
CA THR A 28 18.00 -24.25 -1.50
C THR A 28 16.97 -24.39 -0.37
N GLN A 29 15.86 -25.14 -0.61
CA GLN A 29 14.86 -25.45 0.41
C GLN A 29 15.44 -26.36 1.49
N VAL A 30 16.18 -27.38 1.10
CA VAL A 30 16.88 -28.29 2.03
C VAL A 30 17.92 -27.51 2.83
N HIS A 31 18.72 -26.67 2.18
CA HIS A 31 19.72 -25.82 2.85
C HIS A 31 19.06 -24.94 3.90
N MET A 32 17.94 -24.30 3.57
CA MET A 32 17.14 -23.51 4.52
C MET A 32 16.72 -24.36 5.73
N ALA A 33 16.12 -25.50 5.48
CA ALA A 33 15.64 -26.39 6.53
C ALA A 33 16.78 -26.88 7.44
N VAL A 34 17.94 -27.22 6.87
CA VAL A 34 19.15 -27.60 7.62
C VAL A 34 19.65 -26.47 8.50
N LYS A 35 19.68 -25.23 8.00
CA LYS A 35 20.06 -24.07 8.77
C LYS A 35 19.10 -23.81 9.94
N ILE A 36 17.81 -23.91 9.72
CA ILE A 36 16.80 -23.79 10.79
C ILE A 36 16.98 -24.96 11.81
N ALA A 37 17.12 -26.18 11.34
CA ALA A 37 17.38 -27.33 12.22
C ALA A 37 18.62 -27.13 13.09
N SER A 38 19.66 -26.49 12.57
CA SER A 38 20.91 -26.25 13.32
C SER A 38 20.74 -25.21 14.44
N ILE A 39 19.96 -24.14 14.24
CA ILE A 39 19.70 -23.16 15.30
C ILE A 39 18.77 -23.70 16.40
N LEU A 40 17.86 -24.62 16.04
CA LEU A 40 16.94 -25.26 16.98
C LEU A 40 17.65 -26.28 17.88
N ALA A 41 18.88 -26.67 17.55
CA ALA A 41 19.66 -27.59 18.38
C ALA A 41 19.88 -27.03 19.81
N PRO A 42 19.77 -27.86 20.87
CA PRO A 42 19.87 -27.39 22.26
C PRO A 42 21.19 -26.68 22.61
N TRP A 43 22.26 -27.05 21.90
CA TRP A 43 23.60 -26.44 22.08
C TRP A 43 23.80 -25.13 21.29
N SER A 44 22.89 -24.78 20.40
CA SER A 44 22.99 -23.56 19.59
C SER A 44 22.80 -22.32 20.47
N ARG A 45 23.77 -21.40 20.41
CA ARG A 45 23.68 -20.10 21.08
C ARG A 45 22.84 -19.09 20.27
N THR A 46 22.66 -19.33 18.98
CA THR A 46 21.87 -18.46 18.10
C THR A 46 20.44 -18.39 18.58
N LYS A 47 19.92 -17.17 18.78
CA LYS A 47 18.53 -16.90 19.19
C LYS A 47 17.66 -16.54 18.00
N THR A 48 18.22 -15.80 17.05
CA THR A 48 17.48 -15.30 15.88
C THR A 48 18.20 -15.69 14.60
N LEU A 49 17.47 -16.25 13.65
CA LEU A 49 17.97 -16.54 12.31
C LEU A 49 17.27 -15.62 11.31
N LEU A 50 18.04 -14.82 10.60
CA LEU A 50 17.57 -13.99 9.51
C LEU A 50 17.83 -14.69 8.18
N ILE A 51 16.77 -14.96 7.39
CA ILE A 51 16.90 -15.67 6.14
C ILE A 51 16.37 -14.83 4.99
N HIS A 52 17.26 -14.47 4.05
CA HIS A 52 16.85 -14.03 2.74
C HIS A 52 16.63 -15.27 1.85
N ALA A 53 15.37 -15.55 1.53
CA ALA A 53 14.95 -16.69 0.73
C ALA A 53 14.13 -16.22 -0.48
N PRO A 54 14.71 -16.17 -1.69
CA PRO A 54 14.02 -15.72 -2.90
C PRO A 54 12.70 -16.47 -3.17
N VAL A 55 11.87 -15.91 -4.04
CA VAL A 55 10.64 -16.56 -4.50
C VAL A 55 10.96 -17.94 -5.07
N GLY A 56 10.08 -18.93 -4.83
CA GLY A 56 10.28 -20.30 -5.32
C GLY A 56 11.10 -21.19 -4.40
N THR A 57 11.81 -20.66 -3.40
CA THR A 57 12.60 -21.48 -2.44
C THR A 57 11.75 -22.52 -1.71
N GLY A 58 10.45 -22.27 -1.50
CA GLY A 58 9.59 -23.14 -0.68
C GLY A 58 9.75 -22.86 0.82
N LYS A 59 9.84 -21.59 1.18
CA LYS A 59 10.05 -21.06 2.55
C LYS A 59 9.23 -21.78 3.61
N THR A 60 7.93 -21.99 3.33
CA THR A 60 6.97 -22.53 4.28
C THR A 60 7.37 -23.92 4.78
N PHE A 61 7.59 -24.86 3.85
CA PHE A 61 8.04 -26.21 4.25
C PHE A 61 9.46 -26.18 4.81
N GLY A 62 10.36 -25.36 4.24
CA GLY A 62 11.71 -25.19 4.75
C GLY A 62 11.76 -24.78 6.22
N ALA A 63 10.76 -24.00 6.69
CA ALA A 63 10.65 -23.56 8.08
C ALA A 63 9.82 -24.54 8.94
N LEU A 64 8.70 -25.05 8.42
CA LEU A 64 7.79 -25.89 9.19
C LEU A 64 8.40 -27.25 9.53
N VAL A 65 9.04 -27.93 8.56
CA VAL A 65 9.52 -29.31 8.75
C VAL A 65 10.49 -29.44 9.93
N PRO A 66 11.57 -28.67 10.03
CA PRO A 66 12.46 -28.77 11.19
C PRO A 66 11.80 -28.31 12.49
N ALA A 67 10.90 -27.33 12.45
CA ALA A 67 10.21 -26.85 13.64
C ALA A 67 9.19 -27.89 14.18
N LEU A 68 8.44 -28.55 13.28
CA LEU A 68 7.47 -29.58 13.65
C LEU A 68 8.16 -30.82 14.21
N TYR A 69 9.31 -31.20 13.66
CA TYR A 69 10.11 -32.29 14.23
C TYR A 69 10.48 -31.98 15.68
N ASP A 70 10.91 -30.77 15.99
CA ASP A 70 11.27 -30.37 17.35
C ASP A 70 10.07 -30.40 18.32
N ILE A 71 8.91 -30.03 17.85
CA ILE A 71 7.66 -30.12 18.62
C ILE A 71 7.30 -31.58 18.87
N SER A 72 7.29 -32.41 17.83
CA SER A 72 6.92 -33.86 17.96
C SER A 72 7.91 -34.65 18.81
N SER A 73 9.18 -34.30 18.78
CA SER A 73 10.22 -34.89 19.61
C SER A 73 10.26 -34.37 21.05
N GLY A 74 9.40 -33.42 21.41
CA GLY A 74 9.35 -32.81 22.76
C GLY A 74 10.53 -31.90 23.08
N GLN A 75 11.36 -31.56 22.09
CA GLN A 75 12.50 -30.63 22.28
C GLN A 75 12.03 -29.17 22.49
N ASN A 76 10.99 -28.78 21.76
CA ASN A 76 10.32 -27.52 21.91
C ASN A 76 8.82 -27.73 22.18
N LYS A 77 8.19 -26.76 22.85
CA LYS A 77 6.83 -26.94 23.35
C LYS A 77 5.77 -26.35 22.40
N ARG A 78 6.13 -25.33 21.61
CA ARG A 78 5.18 -24.57 20.82
C ARG A 78 5.84 -23.93 19.62
N LEU A 79 5.12 -23.94 18.49
CA LEU A 79 5.44 -23.19 17.28
C LEU A 79 4.39 -22.09 17.08
N ILE A 80 4.83 -20.84 16.99
CA ILE A 80 4.02 -19.71 16.52
C ILE A 80 4.52 -19.35 15.13
N TYR A 81 3.67 -19.56 14.11
CA TYR A 81 3.96 -19.17 12.73
C TYR A 81 3.19 -17.91 12.39
N SER A 82 3.90 -16.80 12.20
CA SER A 82 3.34 -15.48 11.91
C SER A 82 3.55 -15.10 10.46
N THR A 83 2.46 -14.66 9.78
CA THR A 83 2.48 -14.17 8.40
C THR A 83 2.07 -12.71 8.34
N SER A 84 2.31 -12.04 7.20
CA SER A 84 1.92 -10.63 7.06
C SER A 84 0.43 -10.41 6.76
N SER A 85 -0.28 -11.41 6.19
CA SER A 85 -1.66 -11.24 5.73
C SER A 85 -2.58 -12.41 6.06
N LEU A 86 -3.90 -12.14 6.03
CA LEU A 86 -4.94 -13.17 6.22
C LEU A 86 -4.96 -14.20 5.09
N ASN A 87 -4.66 -13.77 3.86
CA ASN A 87 -4.62 -14.67 2.71
C ASN A 87 -3.50 -15.70 2.86
N LEU A 88 -2.33 -15.29 3.35
CA LEU A 88 -1.23 -16.21 3.67
C LEU A 88 -1.58 -17.15 4.83
N GLN A 89 -2.33 -16.67 5.85
CA GLN A 89 -2.85 -17.55 6.90
C GLN A 89 -3.80 -18.63 6.34
N ALA A 90 -4.70 -18.21 5.43
CA ALA A 90 -5.65 -19.13 4.80
C ALA A 90 -4.94 -20.17 3.92
N GLN A 91 -3.96 -19.75 3.13
CA GLN A 91 -3.12 -20.62 2.33
C GLN A 91 -2.40 -21.63 3.25
N LEU A 92 -1.69 -21.17 4.27
CA LEU A 92 -0.98 -22.01 5.21
C LEU A 92 -1.88 -23.06 5.87
N LYS A 93 -3.11 -22.67 6.26
CA LYS A 93 -4.12 -23.55 6.85
C LYS A 93 -4.58 -24.61 5.85
N ASN A 94 -4.96 -24.18 4.65
CA ASN A 94 -5.69 -25.02 3.70
C ASN A 94 -4.77 -25.93 2.86
N ASP A 95 -3.57 -25.45 2.57
CA ASP A 95 -2.62 -26.13 1.70
C ASP A 95 -1.51 -26.83 2.50
N GLU A 96 -0.60 -26.06 3.12
CA GLU A 96 0.63 -26.60 3.70
C GLU A 96 0.39 -27.42 4.97
N LEU A 97 -0.33 -26.87 5.96
CA LEU A 97 -0.56 -27.59 7.23
C LEU A 97 -1.53 -28.75 7.06
N ARG A 98 -2.49 -28.63 6.13
CA ARG A 98 -3.38 -29.75 5.80
C ARG A 98 -2.60 -30.90 5.18
N LEU A 99 -1.65 -30.60 4.30
CA LEU A 99 -0.77 -31.60 3.72
C LEU A 99 0.10 -32.22 4.81
N LEU A 100 0.80 -31.42 5.62
CA LEU A 100 1.65 -31.91 6.70
C LEU A 100 0.88 -32.77 7.70
N ARG A 101 -0.38 -32.43 7.99
CA ARG A 101 -1.25 -33.27 8.82
C ARG A 101 -1.57 -34.59 8.16
N SER A 102 -1.81 -34.63 6.85
CA SER A 102 -2.02 -35.89 6.12
C SER A 102 -0.80 -36.81 6.06
N LEU A 103 0.39 -36.19 6.24
CA LEU A 103 1.68 -36.90 6.31
C LEU A 103 2.08 -37.32 7.74
N GLY A 104 1.28 -36.95 8.74
CA GLY A 104 1.56 -37.26 10.15
C GLY A 104 2.60 -36.35 10.81
N GLU A 105 3.00 -35.25 10.14
CA GLU A 105 4.02 -34.30 10.64
C GLU A 105 3.46 -33.31 11.68
N VAL A 106 2.16 -33.10 11.70
CA VAL A 106 1.47 -32.24 12.68
C VAL A 106 0.15 -32.88 13.10
N SER A 107 -0.15 -32.88 14.39
CA SER A 107 -1.41 -33.40 14.92
C SER A 107 -2.53 -32.37 14.78
N ASP A 108 -2.41 -31.28 15.54
CA ASP A 108 -3.39 -30.21 15.59
C ASP A 108 -2.72 -28.83 15.56
N PHE A 109 -3.42 -27.90 14.89
CA PHE A 109 -3.02 -26.50 14.82
C PHE A 109 -4.24 -25.60 14.96
N ILE A 110 -4.01 -24.33 15.33
CA ILE A 110 -5.05 -23.33 15.42
C ILE A 110 -4.66 -22.05 14.67
N VAL A 111 -5.64 -21.40 14.03
CA VAL A 111 -5.44 -20.12 13.35
C VAL A 111 -5.99 -19.00 14.22
N ALA A 112 -5.13 -18.12 14.69
CA ALA A 112 -5.46 -16.97 15.51
C ALA A 112 -5.54 -15.71 14.65
N LYS A 113 -6.76 -15.17 14.46
CA LYS A 113 -7.05 -13.90 13.77
C LYS A 113 -7.37 -12.81 14.78
N GLY A 114 -7.35 -11.55 14.34
CA GLY A 114 -7.80 -10.40 15.14
C GLY A 114 -9.28 -10.53 15.53
N MET A 115 -9.67 -9.95 16.68
CA MET A 115 -11.04 -10.08 17.19
C MET A 115 -12.09 -9.58 16.19
N THR A 116 -11.80 -8.53 15.44
CA THR A 116 -12.72 -7.96 14.44
C THR A 116 -12.99 -8.86 13.23
N HIS A 117 -12.26 -9.97 13.09
CA HIS A 117 -12.53 -10.97 12.04
C HIS A 117 -13.54 -12.03 12.46
N TYR A 118 -13.98 -12.01 13.72
CA TYR A 118 -14.95 -12.96 14.25
C TYR A 118 -16.28 -12.29 14.54
N MET A 119 -17.36 -13.02 14.32
CA MET A 119 -18.72 -12.56 14.59
C MET A 119 -19.04 -12.64 16.10
N CYS A 120 -19.78 -11.66 16.59
CA CYS A 120 -20.28 -11.63 17.96
C CYS A 120 -21.77 -11.93 17.98
N LEU A 121 -22.19 -13.03 18.62
CA LEU A 121 -23.61 -13.41 18.71
C LEU A 121 -24.47 -12.32 19.37
N LYS A 122 -24.00 -11.67 20.44
CA LYS A 122 -24.70 -10.56 21.10
C LYS A 122 -24.92 -9.37 20.17
N ARG A 123 -23.91 -9.00 19.40
CA ARG A 123 -24.02 -7.89 18.43
C ARG A 123 -24.92 -8.26 17.25
N LEU A 124 -24.90 -9.50 16.81
CA LEU A 124 -25.80 -10.01 15.78
C LEU A 124 -27.28 -9.87 16.19
N GLN A 125 -27.63 -10.09 17.46
CA GLN A 125 -28.99 -9.95 17.96
C GLN A 125 -29.54 -8.52 17.79
N VAL A 126 -28.69 -7.51 18.03
CA VAL A 126 -29.05 -6.07 18.00
C VAL A 126 -28.73 -5.37 16.69
N ALA A 127 -28.13 -6.07 15.72
CA ALA A 127 -27.74 -5.48 14.43
C ALA A 127 -28.97 -5.05 13.61
N HIS A 128 -28.84 -3.92 12.93
CA HIS A 128 -29.86 -3.39 12.02
C HIS A 128 -29.68 -3.95 10.59
N ILE A 129 -29.95 -5.25 10.44
CA ILE A 129 -29.89 -5.97 9.15
C ILE A 129 -31.16 -6.79 8.94
N HIS A 130 -31.35 -7.30 7.73
CA HIS A 130 -32.56 -8.07 7.38
C HIS A 130 -32.65 -9.36 8.22
N GLU A 131 -33.87 -9.75 8.63
CA GLU A 131 -34.06 -10.88 9.53
C GLU A 131 -33.59 -12.21 8.94
N LYS A 132 -33.73 -12.36 7.61
CA LYS A 132 -33.16 -13.52 6.89
C LYS A 132 -31.63 -13.55 7.01
N GLU A 133 -30.96 -12.44 6.82
CA GLU A 133 -29.50 -12.35 6.97
C GLU A 133 -29.07 -12.68 8.41
N LYS A 134 -29.83 -12.23 9.43
CA LYS A 134 -29.54 -12.61 10.81
C LYS A 134 -29.63 -14.11 11.03
N GLN A 135 -30.62 -14.77 10.43
CA GLN A 135 -30.79 -16.23 10.53
C GLN A 135 -29.65 -16.98 9.84
N ASP A 136 -29.27 -16.58 8.62
CA ASP A 136 -28.17 -17.16 7.88
C ASP A 136 -26.83 -17.03 8.65
N LEU A 137 -26.54 -15.83 9.14
CA LEU A 137 -25.35 -15.52 9.93
C LEU A 137 -25.34 -16.29 11.25
N ARG A 138 -26.48 -16.39 11.94
CA ARG A 138 -26.59 -17.14 13.20
C ARG A 138 -26.38 -18.64 12.96
N SER A 139 -26.99 -19.17 11.91
CA SER A 139 -26.86 -20.58 11.53
C SER A 139 -25.41 -20.91 11.19
N TYR A 140 -24.75 -20.07 10.42
CA TYR A 140 -23.33 -20.20 10.11
C TYR A 140 -22.46 -20.20 11.38
N VAL A 141 -22.60 -19.16 12.23
CA VAL A 141 -21.78 -19.06 13.45
C VAL A 141 -21.94 -20.28 14.35
N LEU A 142 -23.17 -20.77 14.51
CA LEU A 142 -23.42 -21.93 15.38
C LEU A 142 -23.00 -23.27 14.77
N SER A 143 -22.92 -23.34 13.43
CA SER A 143 -22.46 -24.57 12.72
C SER A 143 -20.95 -24.63 12.51
N THR A 144 -20.24 -23.53 12.66
CA THR A 144 -18.79 -23.45 12.42
C THR A 144 -17.98 -23.44 13.73
N ILE A 145 -16.72 -23.85 13.63
CA ILE A 145 -15.79 -23.85 14.77
C ILE A 145 -15.23 -22.43 15.00
N GLU A 146 -15.06 -21.65 13.95
CA GLU A 146 -14.34 -20.36 13.98
C GLU A 146 -15.28 -19.15 14.00
N GLY A 147 -16.38 -19.19 13.24
CA GLY A 147 -17.36 -18.07 13.16
C GLY A 147 -16.77 -16.82 12.56
N ASP A 148 -15.85 -16.93 11.60
CA ASP A 148 -15.16 -15.80 11.00
C ASP A 148 -15.80 -15.33 9.68
N ARG A 149 -15.52 -14.05 9.31
CA ARG A 149 -16.06 -13.41 8.11
C ARG A 149 -15.71 -14.17 6.82
N VAL A 150 -14.45 -14.53 6.68
CA VAL A 150 -13.95 -15.13 5.43
C VAL A 150 -14.64 -16.47 5.14
N GLY A 151 -14.82 -17.30 6.15
CA GLY A 151 -15.55 -18.56 6.00
C GLY A 151 -17.02 -18.32 5.64
N PHE A 152 -17.67 -17.32 6.24
CA PHE A 152 -19.04 -16.99 5.88
C PHE A 152 -19.16 -16.53 4.41
N GLU A 153 -18.28 -15.61 3.98
CA GLU A 153 -18.33 -15.05 2.62
C GLU A 153 -17.98 -16.10 1.54
N GLN A 154 -17.23 -17.14 1.88
CA GLN A 154 -16.95 -18.26 0.99
C GLN A 154 -18.17 -19.18 0.80
N ASP A 155 -18.96 -19.39 1.84
CA ASP A 155 -20.04 -20.35 1.84
C ASP A 155 -21.42 -19.72 1.47
N TYR A 156 -21.56 -18.39 1.63
CA TYR A 156 -22.85 -17.72 1.45
C TYR A 156 -22.77 -16.53 0.47
N TYR A 157 -22.43 -15.33 0.97
CA TYR A 157 -22.37 -14.09 0.18
C TYR A 157 -21.47 -13.04 0.85
N SER A 158 -21.02 -12.07 0.05
CA SER A 158 -20.17 -10.98 0.55
C SER A 158 -20.95 -10.02 1.45
N LEU A 159 -20.33 -9.61 2.55
CA LEU A 159 -20.85 -8.62 3.49
C LEU A 159 -20.14 -7.29 3.29
N SER A 160 -20.92 -6.19 3.25
CA SER A 160 -20.32 -4.86 3.29
C SER A 160 -19.59 -4.62 4.61
N ASP A 161 -18.57 -3.77 4.59
CA ASP A 161 -17.84 -3.40 5.81
C ASP A 161 -18.76 -2.72 6.85
N GLU A 162 -19.78 -2.00 6.39
CA GLU A 162 -20.76 -1.36 7.27
C GLU A 162 -21.58 -2.40 8.06
N ILE A 163 -22.04 -3.44 7.39
CA ILE A 163 -22.75 -4.56 8.03
C ILE A 163 -21.78 -5.31 8.95
N TRP A 164 -20.60 -5.66 8.45
CA TRP A 164 -19.62 -6.39 9.24
C TRP A 164 -19.22 -5.65 10.53
N ASN A 165 -19.07 -4.34 10.49
CA ASN A 165 -18.76 -3.53 11.66
C ASN A 165 -19.85 -3.52 12.73
N GLN A 166 -21.11 -3.82 12.39
CA GLN A 166 -22.18 -4.03 13.36
C GLN A 166 -22.09 -5.41 14.02
N LEU A 167 -21.53 -6.41 13.33
CA LEU A 167 -21.55 -7.82 13.72
C LEU A 167 -20.30 -8.28 14.44
N ASN A 168 -19.15 -7.72 14.11
CA ASN A 168 -17.87 -8.22 14.59
C ASN A 168 -17.63 -7.99 16.09
N LEU A 169 -16.75 -8.80 16.68
CA LEU A 169 -16.29 -8.63 18.05
C LEU A 169 -15.36 -7.42 18.15
N GLN A 170 -15.75 -6.38 18.84
CA GLN A 170 -14.97 -5.15 18.99
C GLN A 170 -14.22 -5.05 20.32
N ASN A 171 -14.76 -5.65 21.39
CA ASN A 171 -14.14 -5.60 22.70
C ASN A 171 -14.18 -6.98 23.35
N GLN A 172 -13.03 -7.47 23.78
CA GLN A 172 -12.94 -8.76 24.46
C GLN A 172 -13.61 -8.73 25.86
N GLY A 173 -13.66 -7.57 26.51
CA GLY A 173 -14.37 -7.37 27.78
C GLY A 173 -15.86 -7.71 27.68
N ASP A 174 -16.46 -7.51 26.50
CA ASP A 174 -17.88 -7.84 26.28
C ASP A 174 -18.19 -9.33 26.46
N CYS A 175 -17.20 -10.19 26.26
CA CYS A 175 -17.36 -11.64 26.45
C CYS A 175 -17.34 -12.06 27.92
N THR A 176 -16.85 -11.23 28.83
CA THR A 176 -16.68 -11.60 30.24
C THR A 176 -18.03 -11.85 30.94
N PHE A 177 -19.03 -11.03 30.65
CA PHE A 177 -20.38 -11.09 31.20
C PHE A 177 -21.43 -11.48 30.13
N CYS A 178 -21.02 -12.02 28.99
CA CYS A 178 -21.93 -12.41 27.93
C CYS A 178 -22.71 -13.69 28.31
N GLN A 179 -24.05 -13.66 28.23
CA GLN A 179 -24.91 -14.80 28.51
C GLN A 179 -24.68 -15.97 27.52
N ASP A 180 -24.38 -15.67 26.26
CA ASP A 180 -24.11 -16.66 25.20
C ASP A 180 -22.69 -17.23 25.23
N ARG A 181 -21.88 -16.89 26.24
CA ARG A 181 -20.47 -17.22 26.34
C ARG A 181 -20.19 -18.72 26.18
N SER A 182 -21.01 -19.59 26.79
CA SER A 182 -20.83 -21.03 26.79
C SER A 182 -21.04 -21.67 25.42
N ILE A 183 -21.98 -21.13 24.64
CA ILE A 183 -22.36 -21.63 23.32
C ILE A 183 -21.68 -20.89 22.17
N CYS A 184 -20.98 -19.77 22.45
CA CYS A 184 -20.40 -18.90 21.44
C CYS A 184 -19.16 -19.52 20.79
N PRO A 185 -19.20 -19.92 19.51
CA PRO A 185 -18.04 -20.51 18.82
C PRO A 185 -16.84 -19.58 18.80
N THR A 186 -17.05 -18.30 18.53
CA THR A 186 -15.98 -17.27 18.55
C THR A 186 -15.25 -17.23 19.89
N TYR A 187 -15.98 -17.23 20.99
CA TYR A 187 -15.36 -17.22 22.31
C TYR A 187 -14.60 -18.54 22.57
N ASN A 188 -15.22 -19.68 22.27
CA ASN A 188 -14.62 -21.00 22.46
C ASN A 188 -13.38 -21.21 21.59
N HIS A 189 -13.39 -20.74 20.32
CA HIS A 189 -12.25 -20.77 19.43
C HIS A 189 -11.09 -19.88 19.94
N ARG A 190 -11.38 -18.65 20.33
CA ARG A 190 -10.34 -17.73 20.81
C ARG A 190 -9.67 -18.18 22.13
N ARG A 191 -10.40 -18.87 23.01
CA ARG A 191 -9.80 -19.47 24.21
C ARG A 191 -8.71 -20.49 23.90
N LYS A 192 -8.83 -21.20 22.78
CA LYS A 192 -7.89 -22.22 22.36
C LYS A 192 -6.56 -21.67 21.86
N PHE A 193 -6.45 -20.34 21.63
CA PHE A 193 -5.18 -19.74 21.21
C PHE A 193 -4.03 -19.99 22.18
N ASN A 194 -4.34 -20.16 23.45
CA ASN A 194 -3.37 -20.43 24.52
C ASN A 194 -3.56 -21.82 25.14
N ASP A 195 -4.33 -22.69 24.51
CA ASP A 195 -4.49 -24.07 24.94
C ASP A 195 -3.24 -24.90 24.57
N PRO A 196 -2.59 -25.55 25.55
CA PRO A 196 -1.38 -26.34 25.31
C PRO A 196 -1.59 -27.57 24.41
N ASN A 197 -2.83 -27.98 24.17
CA ASN A 197 -3.15 -29.06 23.23
C ASN A 197 -2.89 -28.65 21.76
N TYR A 198 -2.84 -27.33 21.47
CA TYR A 198 -2.47 -26.80 20.17
C TYR A 198 -1.01 -26.36 20.20
N SER A 199 -0.12 -27.25 19.82
CA SER A 199 1.32 -26.97 19.78
C SER A 199 1.72 -26.07 18.62
N VAL A 200 0.87 -25.93 17.59
CA VAL A 200 1.09 -25.06 16.44
C VAL A 200 0.01 -23.98 16.37
N VAL A 201 0.43 -22.72 16.38
CA VAL A 201 -0.44 -21.54 16.26
C VAL A 201 -0.04 -20.74 15.04
N VAL A 202 -0.95 -20.62 14.09
CA VAL A 202 -0.82 -19.71 12.94
C VAL A 202 -1.43 -18.36 13.30
N THR A 203 -0.70 -17.28 13.06
CA THR A 203 -1.16 -15.92 13.37
C THR A 203 -0.68 -14.91 12.33
N ASN A 204 -0.97 -13.63 12.52
CA ASN A 204 -0.35 -12.55 11.78
C ASN A 204 0.55 -11.70 12.69
N HIS A 205 1.42 -10.91 12.06
CA HIS A 205 2.37 -10.06 12.79
C HIS A 205 1.70 -9.11 13.77
N ASN A 206 0.53 -8.56 13.40
CA ASN A 206 -0.21 -7.65 14.28
C ASN A 206 -0.63 -8.31 15.60
N GLN A 207 -1.11 -9.56 15.56
CA GLN A 207 -1.51 -10.29 16.77
C GLN A 207 -0.29 -10.67 17.64
N LEU A 208 0.82 -11.03 16.98
CA LEU A 208 2.07 -11.34 17.67
C LEU A 208 2.63 -10.10 18.38
N ILE A 209 2.72 -8.97 17.68
CA ILE A 209 3.20 -7.69 18.23
C ILE A 209 2.27 -7.22 19.35
N GLN A 210 0.95 -7.27 19.15
CA GLN A 210 -0.02 -6.88 20.18
C GLN A 210 0.09 -7.76 21.43
N SER A 211 0.45 -9.04 21.29
CA SER A 211 0.69 -9.91 22.45
C SER A 211 1.87 -9.41 23.28
N VAL A 212 2.94 -8.95 22.63
CA VAL A 212 4.11 -8.35 23.32
C VAL A 212 3.74 -7.03 23.98
N LEU A 213 3.00 -6.17 23.28
CA LEU A 213 2.58 -4.88 23.84
C LEU A 213 1.65 -5.05 25.04
N ASN A 214 0.73 -6.02 25.00
CA ASN A 214 -0.10 -6.36 26.15
C ASN A 214 0.75 -6.82 27.35
N HIS A 215 1.80 -7.61 27.11
CA HIS A 215 2.73 -8.02 28.15
C HIS A 215 3.46 -6.82 28.79
N PHE A 216 3.93 -5.88 27.96
CA PHE A 216 4.59 -4.65 28.48
C PHE A 216 3.65 -3.77 29.31
N GLU A 217 2.36 -3.88 29.13
CA GLU A 217 1.34 -3.15 29.87
C GLU A 217 0.67 -3.98 30.97
N ASP A 218 1.30 -5.06 31.42
CA ASP A 218 0.80 -6.01 32.43
C ASP A 218 -0.60 -6.57 32.09
N ARG A 219 -0.95 -6.60 30.80
CA ARG A 219 -2.18 -7.21 30.31
C ARG A 219 -1.93 -8.62 29.80
N LYS A 220 -2.95 -9.48 29.87
CA LYS A 220 -2.87 -10.85 29.35
C LYS A 220 -2.53 -10.83 27.85
N PRO A 221 -1.45 -11.51 27.42
CA PRO A 221 -1.12 -11.66 25.99
C PRO A 221 -2.25 -12.36 25.23
N ILE A 222 -2.45 -12.00 23.96
CA ILE A 222 -3.38 -12.69 23.07
C ILE A 222 -2.88 -14.11 22.78
N LEU A 223 -1.59 -14.21 22.51
CA LEU A 223 -0.85 -15.45 22.26
C LEU A 223 0.19 -15.61 23.37
N ASP A 224 0.21 -16.76 23.97
CA ASP A 224 1.24 -17.11 24.97
C ASP A 224 2.53 -17.48 24.23
N TYR A 225 3.44 -16.52 24.15
CA TYR A 225 4.79 -16.68 23.58
C TYR A 225 5.88 -16.72 24.66
N SER A 226 5.51 -16.56 25.93
CA SER A 226 6.44 -16.39 27.04
C SER A 226 6.98 -17.72 27.59
N ASN A 227 6.37 -18.85 27.24
CA ASN A 227 6.80 -20.16 27.68
C ASN A 227 8.17 -20.53 27.11
N PRO A 228 9.15 -20.92 27.96
CA PRO A 228 10.48 -21.31 27.49
C PRO A 228 10.46 -22.48 26.52
N GLY A 229 11.31 -22.41 25.50
CA GLY A 229 11.42 -23.45 24.48
C GLY A 229 10.40 -23.36 23.36
N GLY A 230 9.88 -22.16 23.07
CA GLY A 230 9.06 -21.91 21.87
C GLY A 230 9.89 -21.63 20.63
N ILE A 231 9.25 -21.82 19.48
CA ILE A 231 9.77 -21.45 18.16
C ILE A 231 8.82 -20.40 17.58
N ILE A 232 9.37 -19.29 17.11
CA ILE A 232 8.60 -18.26 16.43
C ILE A 232 9.14 -18.10 15.01
N VAL A 233 8.29 -18.34 14.02
CA VAL A 233 8.59 -18.10 12.61
C VAL A 233 7.85 -16.85 12.18
N ILE A 234 8.58 -15.85 11.66
CA ILE A 234 8.06 -14.61 11.09
C ILE A 234 8.31 -14.65 9.59
N ASP A 235 7.26 -15.00 8.83
CA ASP A 235 7.31 -15.06 7.37
C ASP A 235 6.93 -13.70 6.78
N GLU A 236 7.57 -13.30 5.69
CA GLU A 236 7.54 -11.95 5.13
C GLU A 236 7.97 -10.88 6.15
N GLY A 237 9.13 -11.14 6.79
CA GLY A 237 9.69 -10.31 7.85
C GLY A 237 10.00 -8.85 7.44
N HIS A 238 10.01 -8.53 6.13
CA HIS A 238 10.14 -7.16 5.64
C HIS A 238 8.93 -6.28 6.00
N ASP A 239 7.75 -6.88 6.28
CA ASP A 239 6.54 -6.18 6.69
C ASP A 239 6.49 -5.90 8.22
N LEU A 240 7.44 -6.45 8.98
CA LEU A 240 7.43 -6.36 10.44
C LEU A 240 7.44 -4.90 10.94
N GLU A 241 8.22 -4.03 10.30
CA GLU A 241 8.31 -2.61 10.65
C GLU A 241 6.95 -1.90 10.49
N ASP A 242 6.27 -2.12 9.35
CA ASP A 242 4.95 -1.52 9.10
C ASP A 242 3.89 -2.07 10.06
N CYS A 243 3.97 -3.34 10.42
CA CYS A 243 3.09 -3.93 11.42
C CYS A 243 3.34 -3.33 12.83
N VAL A 244 4.59 -3.14 13.22
CA VAL A 244 4.94 -2.46 14.49
C VAL A 244 4.43 -1.02 14.47
N LEU A 245 4.61 -0.30 13.34
CA LEU A 245 4.08 1.04 13.19
C LEU A 245 2.56 1.06 13.39
N GLY A 246 1.84 0.14 12.75
CA GLY A 246 0.39 0.03 12.89
C GLY A 246 -0.07 -0.20 14.34
N GLN A 247 0.68 -1.00 15.12
CA GLN A 247 0.34 -1.31 16.51
C GLN A 247 0.77 -0.24 17.51
N LEU A 248 1.84 0.49 17.23
CA LEU A 248 2.30 1.59 18.10
C LEU A 248 1.64 2.93 17.78
N SER A 249 0.93 3.03 16.66
CA SER A 249 0.26 4.26 16.25
C SER A 249 -1.07 4.44 16.96
N GLU A 250 -1.27 5.63 17.52
CA GLU A 250 -2.57 6.09 17.99
C GLU A 250 -3.23 6.95 16.91
N LYS A 251 -4.56 6.85 16.77
CA LYS A 251 -5.32 7.62 15.78
C LYS A 251 -6.39 8.45 16.46
N LEU A 252 -6.41 9.74 16.16
CA LEU A 252 -7.44 10.67 16.60
C LEU A 252 -8.23 11.16 15.38
N LYS A 253 -9.47 10.69 15.24
CA LYS A 253 -10.35 11.15 14.16
C LYS A 253 -10.84 12.57 14.43
N LEU A 254 -10.85 13.38 13.40
CA LEU A 254 -11.38 14.74 13.50
C LEU A 254 -12.86 14.74 13.95
N SER A 255 -13.65 13.74 13.56
CA SER A 255 -15.02 13.55 14.01
C SER A 255 -15.13 13.36 15.52
N GLN A 256 -14.18 12.66 16.15
CA GLN A 256 -14.17 12.47 17.62
C GLN A 256 -13.97 13.79 18.35
N LEU A 257 -13.09 14.67 17.83
CA LEU A 257 -12.93 16.02 18.39
C LEU A 257 -14.21 16.85 18.26
N PHE A 258 -14.90 16.77 17.12
CA PHE A 258 -16.20 17.44 16.99
C PHE A 258 -17.25 16.89 17.95
N GLU A 259 -17.30 15.58 18.16
CA GLU A 259 -18.20 14.98 19.16
C GLU A 259 -17.85 15.42 20.59
N ALA A 260 -16.57 15.44 20.95
CA ALA A 260 -16.12 15.97 22.23
C ALA A 260 -16.50 17.47 22.39
N THR A 261 -16.33 18.28 21.32
CA THR A 261 -16.71 19.69 21.30
C THR A 261 -18.20 19.91 21.54
N LYS A 262 -19.09 18.98 21.14
CA LYS A 262 -20.54 19.09 21.45
C LYS A 262 -20.86 19.05 22.95
N LEU A 263 -19.95 18.56 23.76
CA LEU A 263 -20.07 18.53 25.23
C LEU A 263 -19.76 19.87 25.89
N LEU A 264 -19.15 20.81 25.16
CA LEU A 264 -18.92 22.19 25.57
C LEU A 264 -20.21 23.00 25.42
N THR A 265 -20.28 24.17 26.07
CA THR A 265 -21.44 25.06 26.04
C THR A 265 -21.09 26.47 25.62
N GLY A 266 -22.09 27.18 25.12
CA GLY A 266 -21.98 28.62 24.83
C GLY A 266 -20.85 29.00 23.85
N GLN A 267 -20.17 30.07 24.17
CA GLN A 267 -19.10 30.64 23.32
C GLN A 267 -17.88 29.70 23.23
N VAL A 268 -17.57 28.95 24.29
CA VAL A 268 -16.47 27.97 24.33
C VAL A 268 -16.64 26.92 23.23
N ARG A 269 -17.87 26.40 23.07
CA ARG A 269 -18.19 25.45 21.99
C ARG A 269 -18.01 26.06 20.60
N ASN A 270 -18.48 27.31 20.42
CA ASN A 270 -18.36 27.98 19.11
C ASN A 270 -16.90 28.17 18.73
N THR A 271 -16.09 28.69 19.64
CA THR A 271 -14.64 28.89 19.43
C THR A 271 -13.94 27.55 19.12
N ALA A 272 -14.20 26.48 19.88
CA ALA A 272 -13.61 25.18 19.61
C ALA A 272 -14.04 24.64 18.23
N THR A 273 -15.30 24.84 17.84
CA THR A 273 -15.81 24.43 16.52
C THR A 273 -15.13 25.20 15.39
N GLU A 274 -14.92 26.52 15.54
CA GLU A 274 -14.21 27.34 14.57
C GLU A 274 -12.77 26.86 14.38
N GLN A 275 -12.06 26.59 15.48
CA GLN A 275 -10.68 26.08 15.40
C GLN A 275 -10.62 24.69 14.73
N LEU A 276 -11.53 23.79 15.02
CA LEU A 276 -11.60 22.48 14.33
C LEU A 276 -11.96 22.61 12.85
N ASN A 277 -12.70 23.64 12.46
CA ASN A 277 -13.00 23.93 11.05
C ASN A 277 -11.75 24.41 10.29
N ILE A 278 -10.79 25.08 10.94
CA ILE A 278 -9.48 25.40 10.34
C ILE A 278 -8.77 24.10 10.00
N VAL A 279 -8.67 23.14 10.94
CA VAL A 279 -8.04 21.83 10.72
C VAL A 279 -8.73 21.09 9.58
N ARG A 280 -10.08 21.08 9.57
CA ARG A 280 -10.87 20.46 8.50
C ARG A 280 -10.60 21.09 7.14
N SER A 281 -10.47 22.42 7.10
CA SER A 281 -10.19 23.17 5.87
C SER A 281 -8.81 22.86 5.31
N GLU A 282 -7.78 22.81 6.16
CA GLU A 282 -6.42 22.44 5.76
C GLU A 282 -6.34 20.99 5.26
N MET A 283 -7.00 20.04 5.92
CA MET A 283 -7.07 18.66 5.43
C MET A 283 -7.75 18.56 4.06
N LYS A 284 -8.82 19.34 3.83
CA LYS A 284 -9.49 19.39 2.50
C LYS A 284 -8.59 20.03 1.44
N LYS A 285 -7.85 21.07 1.82
CA LYS A 285 -6.90 21.75 0.94
C LYS A 285 -5.78 20.80 0.52
N LEU A 286 -5.17 20.06 1.47
CA LEU A 286 -4.17 19.04 1.17
C LEU A 286 -4.72 17.94 0.25
N LYS A 287 -5.93 17.44 0.49
CA LYS A 287 -6.58 16.47 -0.42
C LYS A 287 -6.69 16.99 -1.85
N TYR A 288 -7.03 18.27 -1.99
CA TYR A 288 -7.18 18.90 -3.30
C TYR A 288 -5.83 19.17 -3.97
N GLU A 289 -4.87 19.74 -3.25
CA GLU A 289 -3.55 20.12 -3.78
C GLU A 289 -2.74 18.88 -4.19
N LEU A 290 -2.80 17.82 -3.40
CA LEU A 290 -2.06 16.59 -3.66
C LEU A 290 -2.80 15.64 -4.62
N ASP A 291 -4.08 15.91 -4.88
CA ASP A 291 -4.96 15.04 -5.66
C ASP A 291 -4.90 13.56 -5.19
N THR A 292 -4.79 13.38 -3.87
CA THR A 292 -4.71 12.08 -3.22
C THR A 292 -5.25 12.13 -1.80
N THR A 293 -5.76 11.01 -1.34
CA THR A 293 -6.12 10.79 0.07
C THR A 293 -5.14 9.86 0.77
N LYS A 294 -4.21 9.25 0.03
CA LYS A 294 -3.26 8.27 0.55
C LYS A 294 -1.93 8.93 0.91
N GLY A 295 -1.20 8.26 1.78
CA GLY A 295 0.09 8.73 2.29
C GLY A 295 0.01 9.44 3.63
N ARG A 296 1.18 9.72 4.18
CA ARG A 296 1.35 10.43 5.45
C ARG A 296 1.72 11.87 5.13
N HIS A 297 0.97 12.83 5.65
CA HIS A 297 1.14 14.24 5.33
C HIS A 297 1.40 15.04 6.60
N ALA A 298 2.45 15.85 6.62
CA ALA A 298 2.79 16.68 7.77
C ALA A 298 1.61 17.56 8.20
N ILE A 299 1.43 17.72 9.51
CA ILE A 299 0.42 18.62 10.07
C ILE A 299 0.93 20.06 9.99
N PRO A 300 0.24 20.96 9.25
CA PRO A 300 0.63 22.37 9.16
C PRO A 300 0.63 23.07 10.52
N ASP A 301 1.50 24.09 10.68
CA ASP A 301 1.58 24.85 11.93
C ASP A 301 0.29 25.59 12.26
N SER A 302 -0.47 26.03 11.26
CA SER A 302 -1.80 26.60 11.46
C SER A 302 -2.76 25.65 12.19
N CYS A 303 -2.69 24.36 11.87
CA CYS A 303 -3.47 23.33 12.54
C CYS A 303 -3.01 23.10 13.97
N ASN A 304 -1.70 23.10 14.24
CA ASN A 304 -1.18 22.93 15.60
C ASN A 304 -1.65 24.04 16.54
N ASN A 305 -1.64 25.30 16.07
CA ASN A 305 -2.15 26.44 16.84
C ASN A 305 -3.66 26.30 17.14
N ALA A 306 -4.44 25.89 16.13
CA ALA A 306 -5.87 25.65 16.30
C ALA A 306 -6.13 24.52 17.30
N LEU A 307 -5.40 23.40 17.22
CA LEU A 307 -5.53 22.27 18.13
C LEU A 307 -5.10 22.63 19.56
N ALA A 308 -4.08 23.46 19.75
CA ALA A 308 -3.66 23.96 21.06
C ALA A 308 -4.75 24.79 21.73
N ILE A 309 -5.46 25.62 20.97
CA ILE A 309 -6.62 26.37 21.49
C ILE A 309 -7.74 25.41 21.89
N VAL A 310 -8.04 24.41 21.06
CA VAL A 310 -9.07 23.38 21.38
C VAL A 310 -8.71 22.64 22.66
N LEU A 311 -7.46 22.22 22.82
CA LEU A 311 -6.97 21.53 24.02
C LEU A 311 -7.16 22.39 25.27
N LYS A 312 -6.77 23.66 25.20
CA LYS A 312 -6.97 24.60 26.31
C LYS A 312 -8.45 24.68 26.72
N LEU A 313 -9.35 24.82 25.75
CA LEU A 313 -10.80 24.86 26.01
C LEU A 313 -11.35 23.57 26.61
N TYR A 314 -10.78 22.41 26.23
CA TYR A 314 -11.14 21.12 26.83
C TYR A 314 -10.70 21.05 28.30
N HIS A 315 -9.47 21.47 28.61
CA HIS A 315 -8.99 21.52 30.00
C HIS A 315 -9.81 22.47 30.88
N GLU A 316 -10.11 23.67 30.40
CA GLU A 316 -10.98 24.63 31.12
C GLU A 316 -12.34 24.00 31.41
N ALA A 317 -12.95 23.30 30.45
CA ALA A 317 -14.23 22.64 30.64
C ALA A 317 -14.18 21.44 31.59
N ILE A 318 -13.08 20.69 31.62
CA ILE A 318 -12.86 19.57 32.56
C ILE A 318 -12.73 20.14 33.99
N THR A 319 -11.86 21.13 34.17
CA THR A 319 -11.61 21.74 35.49
C THR A 319 -12.86 22.47 36.06
N GLU A 320 -13.63 23.15 35.21
CA GLU A 320 -14.88 23.80 35.64
C GLU A 320 -15.93 22.80 36.11
N LYS A 321 -15.98 21.61 35.54
CA LYS A 321 -16.90 20.55 35.97
C LYS A 321 -16.48 19.88 37.27
N GLU A 322 -15.16 19.71 37.48
CA GLU A 322 -14.65 19.15 38.74
C GLU A 322 -14.95 20.06 39.95
N SER A 323 -14.92 21.39 39.73
CA SER A 323 -15.19 22.37 40.77
C SER A 323 -16.68 22.50 41.14
N LYS A 324 -17.61 22.13 40.23
CA LYS A 324 -19.05 22.15 40.42
C LYS A 324 -19.56 20.76 40.85
N GLY A 325 -19.22 20.26 42.03
CA GLY A 325 -19.65 18.95 42.54
C GLY A 325 -21.16 18.75 42.38
N PHE A 326 -21.57 17.80 41.53
CA PHE A 326 -22.98 17.48 41.26
C PHE A 326 -23.45 16.28 42.09
N ASP A 327 -24.49 16.49 42.83
CA ASP A 327 -25.15 15.51 43.70
C ASP A 327 -26.41 14.97 42.98
N TYR A 328 -26.32 13.85 42.23
CA TYR A 328 -27.46 13.00 41.85
C TYR A 328 -27.00 11.70 41.15
N GLN A 329 -27.32 10.54 41.72
CA GLN A 329 -26.82 9.23 41.29
C GLN A 329 -27.25 8.79 39.87
N SER A 330 -28.40 9.19 39.35
CA SER A 330 -28.87 8.82 38.01
C SER A 330 -28.28 9.66 36.87
N LEU A 331 -27.80 10.87 37.19
CA LEU A 331 -27.07 11.74 36.29
C LEU A 331 -25.57 11.40 36.25
N ARG A 332 -25.07 10.76 37.30
CA ARG A 332 -23.64 10.37 37.41
C ARG A 332 -23.16 9.50 36.26
N GLN A 333 -23.90 8.48 35.83
CA GLN A 333 -23.44 7.56 34.78
C GLN A 333 -23.28 8.25 33.42
N LYS A 334 -24.28 9.02 32.96
CA LYS A 334 -24.20 9.78 31.70
C LYS A 334 -23.18 10.92 31.74
N THR A 335 -22.98 11.53 32.93
CA THR A 335 -22.01 12.61 33.12
C THR A 335 -20.59 12.03 33.15
N THR A 336 -20.37 10.88 33.78
CA THR A 336 -19.06 10.18 33.81
C THR A 336 -18.64 9.69 32.43
N GLU A 337 -19.56 9.14 31.61
CA GLU A 337 -19.29 8.75 30.22
C GLU A 337 -18.90 9.95 29.34
N ARG A 338 -19.63 11.07 29.48
CA ARG A 338 -19.36 12.31 28.77
C ARG A 338 -18.00 12.93 29.13
N GLN A 339 -17.71 12.97 30.43
CA GLN A 339 -16.43 13.45 30.94
C GLN A 339 -15.27 12.59 30.44
N SER A 340 -15.41 11.27 30.43
CA SER A 340 -14.41 10.35 29.93
C SER A 340 -14.13 10.53 28.43
N VAL A 341 -15.10 10.96 27.61
CA VAL A 341 -14.89 11.27 26.17
C VAL A 341 -14.06 12.53 26.00
N LEU A 342 -14.33 13.58 26.79
CA LEU A 342 -13.60 14.84 26.73
C LEU A 342 -12.16 14.65 27.23
N GLU A 343 -11.97 13.96 28.36
CA GLU A 343 -10.66 13.63 28.94
C GLU A 343 -9.80 12.81 27.98
N LYS A 344 -10.34 11.72 27.39
CA LYS A 344 -9.62 10.92 26.39
C LYS A 344 -9.24 11.71 25.14
N SER A 345 -10.14 12.61 24.69
CA SER A 345 -9.85 13.46 23.56
C SER A 345 -8.75 14.48 23.86
N ALA A 346 -8.74 15.04 25.08
CA ALA A 346 -7.70 15.93 25.56
C ALA A 346 -6.36 15.20 25.70
N GLU A 347 -6.31 14.02 26.31
CA GLU A 347 -5.11 13.19 26.45
C GLU A 347 -4.42 12.90 25.11
N ILE A 348 -5.21 12.43 24.11
CA ILE A 348 -4.65 12.15 22.79
C ILE A 348 -4.21 13.44 22.10
N LEU A 349 -4.96 14.53 22.28
CA LEU A 349 -4.63 15.83 21.69
C LEU A 349 -3.36 16.43 22.30
N GLU A 350 -3.08 16.22 23.57
CA GLU A 350 -1.80 16.53 24.23
C GLU A 350 -0.65 15.82 23.54
N LYS A 351 -0.81 14.52 23.28
CA LYS A 351 0.20 13.73 22.56
C LYS A 351 0.39 14.24 21.13
N VAL A 352 -0.70 14.64 20.45
CA VAL A 352 -0.62 15.24 19.09
C VAL A 352 0.18 16.55 19.09
N LEU A 353 0.16 17.31 20.17
CA LEU A 353 0.89 18.56 20.29
C LEU A 353 2.33 18.40 20.83
N ASP A 354 2.62 17.24 21.44
CA ASP A 354 3.94 16.91 21.98
C ASP A 354 4.89 16.37 20.87
N ARG A 355 5.41 17.27 20.06
CA ARG A 355 6.36 16.94 18.97
C ARG A 355 7.70 16.40 19.45
N LYS A 356 8.01 16.51 20.73
CA LYS A 356 9.26 16.00 21.29
C LYS A 356 9.21 14.47 21.47
N ASN A 357 8.07 13.95 21.91
CA ASN A 357 7.89 12.55 22.22
C ASN A 357 7.14 11.78 21.15
N TYR A 358 6.42 12.49 20.24
CA TYR A 358 5.60 11.87 19.19
C TYR A 358 5.85 12.50 17.82
N ALA A 359 6.11 11.67 16.82
CA ALA A 359 5.99 12.04 15.42
C ALA A 359 4.50 11.94 15.03
N GLN A 360 4.06 12.85 14.15
CA GLN A 360 2.63 13.00 13.84
C GLN A 360 2.39 13.40 12.39
N TRP A 361 1.27 12.96 11.84
CA TRP A 361 0.85 13.28 10.47
C TRP A 361 -0.65 13.19 10.28
N PHE A 362 -1.15 13.77 9.19
CA PHE A 362 -2.50 13.54 8.72
C PHE A 362 -2.61 12.23 7.93
N ASP A 363 -3.61 11.42 8.27
CA ASP A 363 -4.19 10.40 7.42
C ASP A 363 -5.43 11.01 6.76
N LEU A 364 -5.31 11.41 5.51
CA LEU A 364 -6.38 12.12 4.79
C LEU A 364 -7.50 11.17 4.39
N GLU A 365 -7.26 9.89 4.24
CA GLU A 365 -8.27 8.89 3.90
C GLU A 365 -9.29 8.76 5.02
N THR A 366 -8.84 8.61 6.24
CA THR A 366 -9.69 8.47 7.44
C THR A 366 -10.03 9.80 8.10
N SER A 367 -9.51 10.92 7.60
CA SER A 367 -9.62 12.24 8.21
C SER A 367 -9.21 12.23 9.69
N SER A 368 -8.06 11.60 9.98
CA SER A 368 -7.51 11.47 11.31
C SER A 368 -6.08 12.02 11.42
N MET A 369 -5.70 12.36 12.62
CA MET A 369 -4.33 12.58 13.03
C MET A 369 -3.78 11.26 13.56
N VAL A 370 -2.61 10.89 13.10
CA VAL A 370 -1.89 9.68 13.53
C VAL A 370 -0.64 10.12 14.26
N LEU A 371 -0.34 9.47 15.36
CA LEU A 371 0.85 9.74 16.14
C LEU A 371 1.56 8.44 16.53
N VAL A 372 2.87 8.49 16.61
CA VAL A 372 3.72 7.39 17.06
C VAL A 372 4.88 7.94 17.88
N THR A 373 5.34 7.19 18.86
CA THR A 373 6.48 7.60 19.71
C THR A 373 7.75 7.86 18.88
N THR A 374 8.46 8.94 19.19
CA THR A 374 9.79 9.22 18.60
C THR A 374 10.82 8.12 18.90
N LYS A 375 10.59 7.31 19.94
CA LYS A 375 11.41 6.14 20.28
C LYS A 375 11.03 4.88 19.47
N PHE A 376 10.38 5.02 18.31
CA PHE A 376 9.88 3.93 17.52
C PHE A 376 10.89 2.81 17.27
N ARG A 377 12.10 3.14 16.79
CA ARG A 377 13.16 2.15 16.53
C ARG A 377 13.61 1.41 17.79
N ALA A 378 13.70 2.12 18.93
CA ALA A 378 14.04 1.50 20.21
C ALA A 378 12.94 0.53 20.68
N LYS A 379 11.67 0.91 20.52
CA LYS A 379 10.53 0.04 20.83
C LYS A 379 10.45 -1.18 19.91
N THR A 380 10.71 -1.01 18.62
CA THR A 380 10.77 -2.14 17.68
C THR A 380 11.84 -3.16 18.10
N ARG A 381 13.04 -2.67 18.44
CA ARG A 381 14.12 -3.52 18.96
C ARG A 381 13.73 -4.23 20.25
N GLU A 382 13.04 -3.54 21.17
CA GLU A 382 12.56 -4.10 22.43
C GLU A 382 11.55 -5.24 22.19
N ILE A 383 10.60 -5.05 21.26
CA ILE A 383 9.63 -6.07 20.86
C ILE A 383 10.32 -7.33 20.32
N ILE A 384 11.26 -7.16 19.38
CA ILE A 384 12.00 -8.30 18.80
C ILE A 384 12.82 -9.02 19.86
N ARG A 385 13.47 -8.27 20.76
CA ARG A 385 14.22 -8.83 21.87
C ARG A 385 13.34 -9.65 22.80
N GLU A 386 12.17 -9.13 23.15
CA GLU A 386 11.21 -9.80 24.03
C GLU A 386 10.75 -11.14 23.44
N LEU A 387 10.43 -11.19 22.15
CA LEU A 387 10.11 -12.44 21.46
C LEU A 387 11.25 -13.47 21.56
N GLY A 388 12.51 -13.02 21.52
CA GLY A 388 13.71 -13.87 21.57
C GLY A 388 14.16 -14.30 22.98
N ASN A 389 13.60 -13.71 24.05
CA ASN A 389 14.04 -14.02 25.42
C ASN A 389 13.89 -15.52 25.74
N ASN A 390 12.76 -16.10 25.43
CA ASN A 390 12.43 -17.49 25.75
C ASN A 390 12.31 -18.40 24.51
N ASN A 391 12.44 -17.86 23.28
CA ASN A 391 12.18 -18.56 22.06
C ASN A 391 13.37 -18.55 21.11
N LYS A 392 13.38 -19.46 20.14
CA LYS A 392 14.14 -19.34 18.91
C LYS A 392 13.30 -18.64 17.86
N ILE A 393 13.86 -17.62 17.21
CA ILE A 393 13.15 -16.84 16.18
C ILE A 393 13.77 -17.12 14.82
N VAL A 394 12.92 -17.36 13.83
CA VAL A 394 13.28 -17.41 12.41
C VAL A 394 12.54 -16.27 11.72
N ILE A 395 13.26 -15.29 11.20
CA ILE A 395 12.69 -14.19 10.40
C ILE A 395 13.12 -14.40 8.95
N MET A 396 12.16 -14.59 8.07
CA MET A 396 12.44 -14.92 6.67
C MET A 396 11.62 -14.07 5.71
N SER A 397 12.20 -13.76 4.56
CA SER A 397 11.52 -13.09 3.45
C SER A 397 12.29 -13.24 2.16
N GLY A 398 11.60 -13.10 1.02
CA GLY A 398 12.23 -13.00 -0.31
C GLY A 398 12.96 -11.69 -0.56
N THR A 399 12.79 -10.70 0.32
CA THR A 399 13.33 -9.34 0.15
C THR A 399 13.92 -8.80 1.47
N LEU A 400 14.49 -9.67 2.31
CA LEU A 400 15.03 -9.27 3.61
C LEU A 400 16.43 -8.64 3.50
N ALA A 401 17.25 -9.13 2.58
CA ALA A 401 18.55 -8.53 2.29
C ALA A 401 18.48 -7.60 1.06
N VAL A 402 19.20 -6.51 1.13
CA VAL A 402 19.39 -5.53 0.04
C VAL A 402 20.87 -5.39 -0.23
N ASN A 403 21.31 -5.53 -1.49
CA ASN A 403 22.71 -5.54 -1.88
C ASN A 403 23.57 -6.48 -0.98
N ASN A 404 23.08 -7.70 -0.81
CA ASN A 404 23.73 -8.74 0.01
C ASN A 404 23.94 -8.38 1.50
N SER A 405 23.17 -7.43 2.04
CA SER A 405 23.21 -7.03 3.46
C SER A 405 21.82 -6.99 4.09
N PHE A 406 21.75 -7.35 5.37
CA PHE A 406 20.58 -7.20 6.23
C PHE A 406 20.57 -5.87 6.99
N ASP A 407 21.57 -5.03 6.80
CA ASP A 407 21.76 -3.80 7.60
C ASP A 407 20.59 -2.81 7.44
N SER A 408 19.99 -2.74 6.26
CA SER A 408 18.87 -1.83 6.00
C SER A 408 17.61 -2.20 6.80
N VAL A 409 17.26 -3.48 6.84
CA VAL A 409 16.12 -3.95 7.64
C VAL A 409 16.42 -3.87 9.13
N ALA A 410 17.65 -4.21 9.53
CA ALA A 410 18.10 -4.06 10.91
C ALA A 410 18.10 -2.58 11.35
N TYR A 411 18.43 -1.66 10.47
CA TYR A 411 18.34 -0.21 10.73
C TYR A 411 16.92 0.21 11.12
N GLY A 412 15.92 -0.18 10.36
CA GLY A 412 14.49 0.07 10.66
C GLY A 412 14.05 -0.55 11.99
N TRP A 413 14.58 -1.72 12.35
CA TRP A 413 14.28 -2.41 13.62
C TRP A 413 15.06 -1.85 14.83
N GLY A 414 15.87 -0.81 14.63
CA GLY A 414 16.70 -0.21 15.69
C GLY A 414 17.98 -0.97 16.01
N GLY A 415 18.38 -1.93 15.18
CA GLY A 415 19.61 -2.70 15.26
C GLY A 415 19.37 -4.19 14.97
N LYS A 416 20.46 -4.92 14.76
CA LYS A 416 20.40 -6.38 14.58
C LYS A 416 19.87 -7.07 15.84
N PRO A 417 19.02 -8.10 15.70
CA PRO A 417 18.55 -8.89 16.83
C PRO A 417 19.71 -9.53 17.60
N TYR A 418 19.52 -9.68 18.89
CA TYR A 418 20.56 -10.27 19.76
C TYR A 418 20.84 -11.73 19.39
N LEU A 419 22.11 -12.12 19.36
CA LEU A 419 22.59 -13.45 18.95
C LEU A 419 21.97 -13.90 17.61
N SER A 420 21.98 -13.01 16.61
CA SER A 420 21.48 -13.31 15.27
C SER A 420 22.53 -13.94 14.38
N GLU A 421 22.06 -14.85 13.50
CA GLU A 421 22.79 -15.41 12.37
C GLU A 421 22.05 -14.99 11.08
N GLU A 422 22.80 -14.70 10.02
CA GLU A 422 22.28 -14.22 8.73
C GLU A 422 22.56 -15.27 7.67
N VAL A 423 21.54 -15.60 6.87
CA VAL A 423 21.64 -16.57 5.78
C VAL A 423 21.00 -16.01 4.53
N GLN A 424 21.75 -16.01 3.44
CA GLN A 424 21.25 -15.71 2.11
C GLN A 424 21.22 -16.98 1.28
N LEU A 425 20.05 -17.27 0.72
CA LEU A 425 19.85 -18.41 -0.17
C LEU A 425 19.86 -17.91 -1.62
N GLY A 426 20.43 -18.70 -2.51
CA GLY A 426 20.38 -18.46 -3.94
C GLY A 426 18.98 -18.66 -4.52
N THR A 427 18.75 -18.13 -5.72
CA THR A 427 17.52 -18.38 -6.46
C THR A 427 17.44 -19.83 -6.94
N VAL A 428 16.22 -20.36 -7.05
CA VAL A 428 15.93 -21.66 -7.65
C VAL A 428 15.64 -21.58 -9.13
N PHE A 429 15.52 -20.35 -9.66
CA PHE A 429 15.14 -20.08 -11.04
C PHE A 429 16.35 -19.76 -11.90
N ASP A 430 16.34 -20.17 -13.16
CA ASP A 430 17.33 -19.82 -14.18
C ASP A 430 16.92 -18.49 -14.85
N TYR A 431 17.01 -17.39 -14.08
CA TYR A 431 16.63 -16.08 -14.58
C TYR A 431 17.26 -15.70 -15.93
N PRO A 432 18.54 -16.01 -16.23
CA PRO A 432 19.11 -15.76 -17.55
C PRO A 432 18.31 -16.36 -18.71
N LYS A 433 17.67 -17.51 -18.49
CA LYS A 433 16.81 -18.17 -19.46
C LYS A 433 15.34 -17.80 -19.35
N GLN A 434 14.85 -17.48 -18.15
CA GLN A 434 13.43 -17.28 -17.88
C GLN A 434 13.00 -15.83 -17.96
N ALA A 435 13.90 -14.87 -17.71
CA ALA A 435 13.49 -13.48 -17.61
C ALA A 435 14.49 -12.50 -18.21
N VAL A 436 13.96 -11.38 -18.71
CA VAL A 436 14.75 -10.25 -19.21
C VAL A 436 14.26 -9.00 -18.50
N VAL A 437 15.19 -8.20 -17.97
CA VAL A 437 14.91 -6.85 -17.49
C VAL A 437 15.07 -5.87 -18.64
N TYR A 438 14.01 -5.14 -18.95
CA TYR A 438 14.01 -4.14 -20.00
C TYR A 438 13.92 -2.74 -19.42
N VAL A 439 14.87 -1.88 -19.79
CA VAL A 439 14.87 -0.46 -19.43
C VAL A 439 15.07 0.35 -20.70
N PRO A 440 14.04 0.99 -21.26
CA PRO A 440 14.14 1.69 -22.54
C PRO A 440 15.24 2.75 -22.54
N GLU A 441 15.92 2.89 -23.68
CA GLU A 441 16.96 3.90 -23.84
C GLU A 441 16.39 5.32 -23.84
N GLN A 442 15.25 5.48 -24.50
CA GLN A 442 14.58 6.76 -24.66
C GLN A 442 13.26 6.74 -23.87
N ILE A 443 13.33 7.00 -22.58
CA ILE A 443 12.18 7.16 -21.70
C ILE A 443 12.32 8.46 -20.90
N PRO A 444 11.27 9.27 -20.75
CA PRO A 444 11.36 10.51 -20.03
C PRO A 444 11.63 10.28 -18.54
N ARG A 445 12.32 11.22 -17.90
CA ARG A 445 12.49 11.21 -16.45
C ARG A 445 11.13 11.37 -15.76
N PRO A 446 10.89 10.63 -14.66
CA PRO A 446 9.67 10.78 -13.88
C PRO A 446 9.47 12.22 -13.39
N VAL A 447 8.25 12.70 -13.56
CA VAL A 447 7.82 14.01 -13.07
C VAL A 447 6.82 13.87 -11.93
N SER A 448 6.66 14.94 -11.14
CA SER A 448 5.65 14.98 -10.09
C SER A 448 4.23 14.93 -10.67
N THR A 449 3.31 14.33 -9.96
CA THR A 449 1.89 14.25 -10.34
C THR A 449 1.18 15.61 -10.41
N ILE A 450 1.75 16.61 -9.78
CA ILE A 450 1.26 18.01 -9.85
C ILE A 450 1.95 18.83 -10.94
N SER A 451 2.93 18.28 -11.65
CA SER A 451 3.62 18.95 -12.75
C SER A 451 2.71 19.12 -13.96
N LEU A 452 2.84 20.24 -14.66
CA LEU A 452 2.18 20.47 -15.95
C LEU A 452 2.62 19.48 -17.02
N GLN A 453 3.81 18.89 -16.89
CA GLN A 453 4.35 17.90 -17.82
C GLN A 453 3.87 16.47 -17.53
N PHE A 454 3.04 16.27 -16.48
CA PHE A 454 2.63 14.95 -16.05
C PHE A 454 1.84 14.19 -17.10
N ASP A 455 0.94 14.86 -17.80
CA ASP A 455 0.12 14.24 -18.84
C ASP A 455 0.98 13.78 -20.01
N ALA A 456 1.90 14.65 -20.48
CA ALA A 456 2.84 14.31 -21.54
C ALA A 456 3.79 13.17 -21.14
N TYR A 457 4.24 13.16 -19.90
CA TYR A 457 5.00 12.05 -19.36
C TYR A 457 4.22 10.74 -19.42
N CYS A 458 2.95 10.74 -19.00
CA CYS A 458 2.10 9.54 -19.08
C CYS A 458 1.83 9.09 -20.53
N GLU A 459 1.72 10.03 -21.48
CA GLU A 459 1.55 9.71 -22.89
C GLU A 459 2.79 8.99 -23.47
N GLU A 460 3.99 9.46 -23.13
CA GLU A 460 5.23 8.76 -23.55
C GLU A 460 5.35 7.37 -22.92
N LEU A 461 5.00 7.23 -21.63
CA LEU A 461 4.92 5.91 -21.01
C LEU A 461 3.90 5.01 -21.71
N GLY A 462 2.73 5.57 -22.04
CA GLY A 462 1.66 4.85 -22.73
C GLY A 462 2.11 4.27 -24.08
N LYS A 463 2.91 5.01 -24.87
CA LYS A 463 3.48 4.54 -26.13
C LYS A 463 4.38 3.31 -25.92
N GLU A 464 5.26 3.37 -24.95
CA GLU A 464 6.18 2.27 -24.69
C GLU A 464 5.44 1.04 -24.11
N ILE A 465 4.47 1.28 -23.23
CA ILE A 465 3.60 0.23 -22.71
C ILE A 465 2.85 -0.47 -23.85
N LEU A 466 2.26 0.28 -24.79
CA LEU A 466 1.57 -0.32 -25.94
C LEU A 466 2.47 -1.19 -26.80
N ARG A 467 3.74 -0.79 -27.01
CA ARG A 467 4.71 -1.64 -27.73
C ARG A 467 4.90 -2.97 -27.02
N LEU A 468 5.09 -2.94 -25.71
CA LEU A 468 5.24 -4.15 -24.90
C LEU A 468 3.98 -5.02 -24.90
N LEU A 469 2.80 -4.42 -24.77
CA LEU A 469 1.53 -5.13 -24.81
C LEU A 469 1.26 -5.84 -26.15
N LYS A 470 1.74 -5.27 -27.25
CA LYS A 470 1.70 -5.92 -28.58
C LYS A 470 2.63 -7.12 -28.64
N ILE A 471 3.84 -7.01 -28.11
CA ILE A 471 4.82 -8.13 -28.07
C ILE A 471 4.27 -9.28 -27.22
N THR A 472 3.63 -9.00 -26.09
CA THR A 472 3.14 -9.99 -25.14
C THR A 472 1.69 -10.44 -25.38
N GLY A 473 0.98 -9.80 -26.31
CA GLY A 473 -0.43 -10.07 -26.55
C GLY A 473 -1.30 -9.79 -25.32
N GLY A 474 -1.10 -8.69 -24.65
CA GLY A 474 -1.63 -8.40 -23.31
C GLY A 474 -0.79 -9.05 -22.21
N ARG A 475 -1.32 -10.03 -21.47
CA ARG A 475 -0.63 -10.83 -20.42
C ARG A 475 0.27 -10.00 -19.50
N SER A 476 -0.17 -8.82 -19.11
CA SER A 476 0.70 -7.84 -18.48
C SER A 476 0.10 -7.27 -17.19
N LEU A 477 0.97 -7.08 -16.21
CA LEU A 477 0.68 -6.34 -15.00
C LEU A 477 1.41 -4.99 -15.06
N ILE A 478 0.66 -3.88 -15.06
CA ILE A 478 1.19 -2.52 -15.04
C ILE A 478 1.14 -2.00 -13.61
N LEU A 479 2.30 -1.67 -13.06
CA LEU A 479 2.47 -1.18 -11.70
C LEU A 479 2.76 0.32 -11.70
N CYS A 480 1.81 1.10 -11.24
CA CYS A 480 1.92 2.53 -11.02
C CYS A 480 2.33 2.85 -9.58
N THR A 481 2.95 4.00 -9.38
CA THR A 481 3.34 4.47 -8.03
C THR A 481 2.35 5.46 -7.43
N SER A 482 1.31 5.87 -8.18
CA SER A 482 0.22 6.71 -7.69
C SER A 482 -1.09 6.39 -8.41
N HIS A 483 -2.23 6.64 -7.75
CA HIS A 483 -3.55 6.48 -8.36
C HIS A 483 -3.76 7.43 -9.54
N LYS A 484 -3.25 8.65 -9.46
CA LYS A 484 -3.32 9.61 -10.57
C LYS A 484 -2.61 9.11 -11.83
N GLN A 485 -1.42 8.50 -11.69
CA GLN A 485 -0.72 7.87 -12.79
C GLN A 485 -1.51 6.68 -13.35
N LEU A 486 -2.09 5.86 -12.47
CA LEU A 486 -2.95 4.73 -12.84
C LEU A 486 -4.15 5.20 -13.66
N ASP A 487 -4.90 6.20 -13.16
CA ASP A 487 -6.09 6.72 -13.84
C ASP A 487 -5.75 7.32 -15.21
N ARG A 488 -4.64 8.05 -15.28
CA ARG A 488 -4.20 8.67 -16.54
C ARG A 488 -3.78 7.63 -17.59
N LEU A 489 -2.94 6.65 -17.18
CA LEU A 489 -2.51 5.57 -18.06
C LEU A 489 -3.68 4.67 -18.48
N PHE A 490 -4.61 4.39 -17.57
CA PHE A 490 -5.82 3.66 -17.91
C PHE A 490 -6.63 4.38 -19.00
N GLY A 491 -6.82 5.70 -18.86
CA GLY A 491 -7.52 6.50 -19.89
C GLY A 491 -6.81 6.53 -21.23
N ILE A 492 -5.47 6.57 -21.25
CA ILE A 492 -4.66 6.56 -22.47
C ILE A 492 -4.71 5.20 -23.17
N LEU A 493 -4.55 4.11 -22.41
CA LEU A 493 -4.38 2.77 -22.98
C LEU A 493 -5.72 2.11 -23.35
N ARG A 494 -6.80 2.42 -22.66
CA ARG A 494 -8.09 1.77 -22.83
C ARG A 494 -8.62 1.77 -24.26
N PRO A 495 -8.66 2.89 -25.01
CA PRO A 495 -9.16 2.89 -26.38
C PRO A 495 -8.45 1.90 -27.31
N PHE A 496 -7.13 1.77 -27.12
CA PHE A 496 -6.29 0.88 -27.93
C PHE A 496 -6.47 -0.59 -27.55
N LEU A 497 -6.63 -0.87 -26.27
CA LEU A 497 -6.85 -2.23 -25.79
C LEU A 497 -8.26 -2.72 -26.19
N ASP A 498 -9.26 -1.83 -26.14
CA ASP A 498 -10.62 -2.12 -26.60
C ASP A 498 -10.61 -2.42 -28.13
N GLU A 499 -9.85 -1.66 -28.94
CA GLU A 499 -9.68 -1.92 -30.39
C GLU A 499 -8.98 -3.26 -30.66
N LEU A 500 -8.02 -3.64 -29.82
CA LEU A 500 -7.30 -4.92 -29.90
C LEU A 500 -8.10 -6.11 -29.31
N GLY A 501 -9.26 -5.87 -28.70
CA GLY A 501 -10.06 -6.88 -28.02
C GLY A 501 -9.41 -7.43 -26.75
N ILE A 502 -8.50 -6.66 -26.12
CA ILE A 502 -7.78 -7.05 -24.91
C ILE A 502 -8.53 -6.51 -23.69
N THR A 503 -8.90 -7.39 -22.78
CA THR A 503 -9.56 -7.00 -21.52
C THR A 503 -8.62 -6.20 -20.64
N PHE A 504 -9.02 -4.99 -20.26
CA PHE A 504 -8.24 -4.11 -19.40
C PHE A 504 -8.89 -3.97 -18.01
N LEU A 505 -8.26 -4.56 -17.01
CA LEU A 505 -8.69 -4.61 -15.61
C LEU A 505 -8.03 -3.49 -14.83
N LYS A 506 -8.81 -2.78 -14.01
CA LYS A 506 -8.33 -1.64 -13.23
C LYS A 506 -8.55 -1.86 -11.74
N GLN A 507 -7.52 -1.56 -10.95
CA GLN A 507 -7.66 -1.50 -9.49
C GLN A 507 -8.73 -0.49 -9.07
N GLY A 508 -9.66 -0.93 -8.21
CA GLY A 508 -10.77 -0.13 -7.71
C GLY A 508 -12.11 -0.46 -8.36
N ASP A 509 -12.13 -1.14 -9.52
CA ASP A 509 -13.38 -1.57 -10.16
C ASP A 509 -14.01 -2.78 -9.43
N LYS A 510 -13.17 -3.65 -8.86
CA LYS A 510 -13.57 -4.83 -8.08
C LYS A 510 -12.60 -5.03 -6.91
N SER A 511 -12.91 -5.98 -6.01
CA SER A 511 -11.96 -6.40 -4.97
C SER A 511 -10.69 -7.02 -5.60
N ILE A 512 -9.58 -7.00 -4.86
CA ILE A 512 -8.28 -7.53 -5.35
C ILE A 512 -8.39 -9.01 -5.71
N GLU A 513 -9.16 -9.76 -4.93
CA GLU A 513 -9.38 -11.20 -5.14
C GLU A 513 -10.12 -11.46 -6.46
N LEU A 514 -11.19 -10.71 -6.72
CA LEU A 514 -11.96 -10.81 -7.96
C LEU A 514 -11.14 -10.38 -9.18
N LEU A 515 -10.40 -9.26 -9.07
CA LEU A 515 -9.49 -8.82 -10.14
C LEU A 515 -8.40 -9.87 -10.41
N SER A 516 -7.86 -10.50 -9.37
CA SER A 516 -6.88 -11.58 -9.51
C SER A 516 -7.47 -12.81 -10.19
N ALA A 517 -8.71 -13.15 -9.87
CA ALA A 517 -9.42 -14.27 -10.50
C ALA A 517 -9.72 -13.99 -11.98
N ASP A 518 -10.26 -12.80 -12.30
CA ASP A 518 -10.52 -12.37 -13.67
C ASP A 518 -9.24 -12.36 -14.52
N PHE A 519 -8.15 -11.85 -13.95
CA PHE A 519 -6.85 -11.80 -14.62
C PHE A 519 -6.26 -13.20 -14.87
N LYS A 520 -6.49 -14.16 -13.97
CA LYS A 520 -6.08 -15.57 -14.17
C LYS A 520 -6.91 -16.28 -15.22
N GLN A 521 -8.22 -16.02 -15.26
CA GLN A 521 -9.13 -16.68 -16.20
C GLN A 521 -8.95 -16.18 -17.64
N ASN A 522 -8.63 -14.91 -17.81
CA ASN A 522 -8.40 -14.31 -19.11
C ASN A 522 -6.91 -14.16 -19.38
N GLU A 523 -6.34 -15.11 -20.11
CA GLU A 523 -4.90 -15.17 -20.38
C GLU A 523 -4.37 -13.94 -21.11
N THR A 524 -5.18 -13.21 -21.89
CA THR A 524 -4.74 -12.04 -22.68
C THR A 524 -5.03 -10.71 -22.02
N SER A 525 -5.58 -10.71 -20.81
CA SER A 525 -5.91 -9.48 -20.10
C SER A 525 -4.70 -8.67 -19.65
N VAL A 526 -4.93 -7.38 -19.43
CA VAL A 526 -3.97 -6.46 -18.82
C VAL A 526 -4.57 -5.98 -17.50
N LEU A 527 -3.78 -5.99 -16.43
CA LEU A 527 -4.17 -5.48 -15.13
C LEU A 527 -3.31 -4.28 -14.76
N ILE A 528 -3.94 -3.17 -14.38
CA ILE A 528 -3.24 -1.98 -13.90
C ILE A 528 -3.56 -1.72 -12.42
N GLY A 529 -2.51 -1.51 -11.62
CA GLY A 529 -2.65 -1.29 -10.17
C GLY A 529 -1.51 -0.51 -9.54
N THR A 530 -1.66 -0.26 -8.23
CA THR A 530 -0.67 0.40 -7.38
C THR A 530 -0.39 -0.45 -6.13
N GLY A 531 0.43 0.03 -5.23
CA GLY A 531 0.65 -0.41 -3.84
C GLY A 531 0.38 -1.88 -3.52
N SER A 532 -0.88 -2.26 -3.29
CA SER A 532 -1.29 -3.62 -2.93
C SER A 532 -0.94 -4.69 -3.97
N PHE A 533 -0.81 -4.32 -5.25
CA PHE A 533 -0.43 -5.26 -6.31
C PHE A 533 1.07 -5.54 -6.37
N PHE A 534 1.90 -4.74 -5.69
CA PHE A 534 3.32 -5.08 -5.53
C PHE A 534 3.52 -6.32 -4.66
N ALA A 535 2.69 -6.52 -3.64
CA ALA A 535 2.85 -7.58 -2.65
C ALA A 535 1.75 -8.67 -2.69
N GLY A 536 0.52 -8.35 -3.09
CA GLY A 536 -0.65 -9.22 -2.91
C GLY A 536 -1.03 -10.14 -4.07
N LEU A 537 -0.52 -9.93 -5.29
CA LEU A 537 -0.93 -10.68 -6.47
C LEU A 537 -0.05 -11.92 -6.71
N SER A 538 -0.65 -13.09 -6.84
CA SER A 538 0.03 -14.32 -7.27
C SER A 538 -0.68 -14.90 -8.49
N VAL A 539 -0.08 -14.74 -9.66
CA VAL A 539 -0.61 -15.26 -10.94
C VAL A 539 0.51 -16.05 -11.61
N PRO A 540 0.62 -17.35 -11.37
CA PRO A 540 1.55 -18.20 -12.08
C PRO A 540 1.06 -18.48 -13.51
N GLY A 541 2.01 -18.71 -14.41
CA GLY A 541 1.75 -19.27 -15.73
C GLY A 541 1.36 -18.23 -16.79
N LYS A 542 0.51 -18.66 -17.69
CA LYS A 542 0.29 -18.03 -19.01
C LYS A 542 -0.33 -16.63 -19.01
N SER A 543 -1.00 -16.23 -17.94
CA SER A 543 -1.68 -14.93 -17.85
C SER A 543 -0.71 -13.77 -17.53
N LEU A 544 0.51 -14.06 -17.09
CA LEU A 544 1.49 -13.05 -16.72
C LEU A 544 2.85 -13.30 -17.37
N VAL A 545 3.11 -12.62 -18.48
CA VAL A 545 4.38 -12.65 -19.24
C VAL A 545 5.13 -11.32 -19.10
N SER A 546 4.47 -10.26 -18.69
CA SER A 546 5.11 -8.95 -18.54
C SER A 546 4.68 -8.26 -17.24
N VAL A 547 5.67 -7.78 -16.49
CA VAL A 547 5.47 -6.86 -15.38
C VAL A 547 6.11 -5.53 -15.77
N ILE A 548 5.31 -4.47 -15.82
CA ILE A 548 5.73 -3.14 -16.24
C ILE A 548 5.65 -2.20 -15.07
N LEU A 549 6.81 -1.75 -14.60
CA LEU A 549 6.93 -0.77 -13.54
C LEU A 549 7.09 0.63 -14.14
N CYS A 550 6.10 1.51 -13.91
CA CYS A 550 6.06 2.83 -14.55
C CYS A 550 7.14 3.81 -14.08
N LYS A 551 7.69 3.62 -12.89
CA LYS A 551 8.89 4.31 -12.37
C LYS A 551 9.41 3.58 -11.14
N LEU A 552 10.68 3.85 -10.76
CA LEU A 552 11.27 3.33 -9.52
C LEU A 552 10.39 3.71 -8.30
N PRO A 553 10.00 2.74 -7.46
CA PRO A 553 9.02 2.92 -6.39
C PRO A 553 9.65 3.52 -5.13
N PHE A 554 10.36 4.65 -5.28
CA PHE A 554 10.85 5.41 -4.13
C PHE A 554 9.68 5.82 -3.23
N PRO A 555 9.87 5.77 -1.92
CA PRO A 555 8.87 6.34 -1.01
C PRO A 555 8.73 7.86 -1.23
N PRO A 556 7.62 8.46 -0.76
CA PRO A 556 7.46 9.92 -0.80
C PRO A 556 8.60 10.63 -0.05
N PRO A 557 9.20 11.69 -0.61
CA PRO A 557 10.32 12.37 0.03
C PRO A 557 9.93 13.07 1.34
N ASP A 558 8.67 13.45 1.48
CA ASP A 558 8.14 14.22 2.61
C ASP A 558 7.30 13.33 3.56
N ASP A 559 7.61 12.02 3.64
CA ASP A 559 6.92 11.10 4.55
C ASP A 559 7.41 11.31 5.99
N PRO A 560 6.57 11.83 6.92
CA PRO A 560 6.98 12.14 8.30
C PRO A 560 7.47 10.92 9.11
N PHE A 561 6.99 9.73 8.78
CA PHE A 561 7.47 8.50 9.42
C PHE A 561 8.89 8.15 8.96
N LEU A 562 9.18 8.34 7.68
CA LEU A 562 10.53 8.09 7.18
C LEU A 562 11.54 9.13 7.68
N ASP A 563 11.08 10.37 7.92
CA ASP A 563 11.88 11.38 8.63
C ASP A 563 12.22 10.93 10.06
N LEU A 564 11.24 10.36 10.76
CA LEU A 564 11.44 9.76 12.08
C LEU A 564 12.47 8.61 12.06
N ILE A 565 12.35 7.69 11.09
CA ILE A 565 13.29 6.56 10.96
C ILE A 565 14.72 7.08 10.69
N ALA A 566 14.83 8.14 9.90
CA ALA A 566 16.09 8.77 9.51
C ALA A 566 16.58 9.82 10.50
N GLU A 567 15.95 9.97 11.68
CA GLU A 567 16.32 11.00 12.66
C GLU A 567 17.82 10.93 13.00
N GLY A 568 18.47 12.07 12.95
CA GLY A 568 19.92 12.20 13.20
C GLY A 568 20.82 11.90 11.99
N THR A 569 20.25 11.63 10.80
CA THR A 569 21.02 11.43 9.57
C THR A 569 20.93 12.64 8.66
N SER A 570 21.91 12.81 7.78
CA SER A 570 21.86 13.79 6.68
C SER A 570 20.88 13.32 5.60
N LYS A 571 20.44 14.22 4.70
CA LYS A 571 19.58 13.87 3.56
C LYS A 571 20.16 12.77 2.68
N SER A 572 21.48 12.77 2.47
CA SER A 572 22.17 11.76 1.69
C SER A 572 22.13 10.40 2.38
N GLU A 573 22.41 10.35 3.67
CA GLU A 573 22.33 9.14 4.48
C GLU A 573 20.91 8.61 4.60
N ARG A 574 19.91 9.48 4.71
CA ARG A 574 18.50 9.08 4.65
C ARG A 574 18.19 8.31 3.37
N VAL A 575 18.59 8.85 2.21
CA VAL A 575 18.35 8.17 0.93
C VAL A 575 19.02 6.80 0.93
N GLU A 576 20.25 6.69 1.42
CA GLU A 576 21.01 5.44 1.41
C GLU A 576 20.51 4.40 2.41
N LEU A 577 20.16 4.83 3.63
CA LEU A 577 19.76 3.92 4.73
C LEU A 577 18.26 3.61 4.74
N VAL A 578 17.43 4.51 4.20
CA VAL A 578 15.98 4.43 4.36
C VAL A 578 15.26 4.33 3.02
N ASP A 579 15.45 5.30 2.12
CA ASP A 579 14.62 5.41 0.91
C ASP A 579 15.04 4.40 -0.16
N TYR A 580 16.34 4.26 -0.42
CA TYR A 580 16.88 3.33 -1.40
C TYR A 580 16.58 1.87 -1.07
N PRO A 581 16.82 1.36 0.17
CA PRO A 581 16.47 -0.02 0.51
C PRO A 581 14.97 -0.32 0.35
N ARG A 582 14.09 0.59 0.75
CA ARG A 582 12.65 0.41 0.60
C ARG A 582 12.24 0.39 -0.87
N MET A 583 12.87 1.21 -1.68
CA MET A 583 12.68 1.20 -3.13
C MET A 583 13.11 -0.15 -3.73
N ILE A 584 14.28 -0.68 -3.34
CA ILE A 584 14.78 -1.99 -3.80
C ILE A 584 13.85 -3.13 -3.38
N ILE A 585 13.39 -3.14 -2.15
CA ILE A 585 12.44 -4.15 -1.67
C ILE A 585 11.20 -4.18 -2.57
N ARG A 586 10.60 -3.03 -2.85
CA ARG A 586 9.43 -2.92 -3.73
C ARG A 586 9.75 -3.30 -5.17
N LEU A 587 10.92 -2.91 -5.66
CA LEU A 587 11.40 -3.28 -7.00
C LEU A 587 11.51 -4.81 -7.15
N LEU A 588 12.15 -5.48 -6.20
CA LEU A 588 12.28 -6.95 -6.17
C LEU A 588 10.94 -7.65 -5.97
N GLN A 589 10.04 -7.10 -5.17
CA GLN A 589 8.68 -7.61 -5.04
C GLN A 589 7.93 -7.55 -6.36
N ALA A 590 8.05 -6.44 -7.11
CA ALA A 590 7.45 -6.31 -8.44
C ALA A 590 8.02 -7.34 -9.41
N GLY A 591 9.35 -7.46 -9.52
CA GLY A 591 10.02 -8.44 -10.37
C GLY A 591 9.70 -9.88 -10.00
N GLY A 592 9.60 -10.17 -8.70
CA GLY A 592 9.25 -11.49 -8.16
C GLY A 592 7.81 -11.95 -8.46
N ARG A 593 6.98 -11.11 -9.08
CA ARG A 593 5.66 -11.52 -9.59
C ARG A 593 5.75 -12.33 -10.87
N LEU A 594 6.80 -12.11 -11.65
CA LEU A 594 6.94 -12.63 -13.01
C LEU A 594 7.22 -14.14 -13.05
N ILE A 595 8.15 -14.62 -12.24
CA ILE A 595 8.58 -16.03 -12.25
C ILE A 595 8.18 -16.71 -10.94
N ARG A 596 7.35 -17.74 -11.05
CA ARG A 596 6.82 -18.55 -9.94
C ARG A 596 7.14 -20.02 -10.05
N THR A 597 7.27 -20.49 -11.30
CA THR A 597 7.58 -21.87 -11.63
C THR A 597 8.77 -21.95 -12.58
N ILE A 598 9.33 -23.14 -12.75
CA ILE A 598 10.43 -23.38 -13.70
C ILE A 598 10.01 -23.22 -15.17
N GLU A 599 8.70 -23.23 -15.42
CA GLU A 599 8.14 -23.08 -16.78
C GLU A 599 7.79 -21.64 -17.11
N ASP A 600 7.72 -20.75 -16.10
CA ASP A 600 7.40 -19.34 -16.31
C ASP A 600 8.53 -18.63 -17.03
N PHE A 601 8.16 -17.68 -17.88
CA PHE A 601 9.10 -16.77 -18.51
C PHE A 601 8.47 -15.40 -18.68
N GLY A 602 9.28 -14.37 -18.89
CA GLY A 602 8.73 -13.06 -19.21
C GLY A 602 9.69 -11.89 -19.09
N ILE A 603 9.10 -10.71 -19.11
CA ILE A 603 9.80 -9.42 -19.15
C ILE A 603 9.48 -8.65 -17.87
N PHE A 604 10.51 -8.18 -17.21
CA PHE A 604 10.38 -7.16 -16.17
C PHE A 604 10.83 -5.82 -16.73
N THR A 605 9.88 -4.94 -17.02
CA THR A 605 10.16 -3.61 -17.57
C THR A 605 10.20 -2.55 -16.48
N VAL A 606 11.22 -1.69 -16.50
CA VAL A 606 11.31 -0.51 -15.64
C VAL A 606 11.37 0.74 -16.52
N LEU A 607 10.27 1.50 -16.54
CA LEU A 607 10.14 2.72 -17.34
C LEU A 607 10.71 3.94 -16.62
N ASP A 608 11.98 3.82 -16.20
CA ASP A 608 12.66 4.88 -15.44
C ASP A 608 14.14 4.96 -15.84
N PRO A 609 14.59 6.05 -16.45
CA PRO A 609 15.97 6.17 -16.92
C PRO A 609 16.98 6.23 -15.77
N ARG A 610 16.53 6.46 -14.51
CA ARG A 610 17.41 6.54 -13.35
C ARG A 610 18.13 5.22 -13.06
N VAL A 611 17.68 4.10 -13.59
CA VAL A 611 18.39 2.82 -13.53
C VAL A 611 19.82 2.95 -14.12
N PHE A 612 20.00 3.79 -15.14
CA PHE A 612 21.29 4.02 -15.80
C PHE A 612 21.86 5.42 -15.59
N SER A 613 21.05 6.39 -15.15
CA SER A 613 21.41 7.82 -15.13
C SER A 613 21.38 8.45 -13.72
N SER A 614 21.33 7.66 -12.65
CA SER A 614 21.38 8.15 -11.28
C SER A 614 22.73 7.86 -10.62
N VAL A 615 22.99 8.50 -9.50
CA VAL A 615 24.14 8.21 -8.63
C VAL A 615 24.12 6.77 -8.07
N TYR A 616 22.96 6.11 -8.13
CA TYR A 616 22.77 4.73 -7.69
C TYR A 616 22.74 3.73 -8.84
N SER A 617 23.06 4.14 -10.07
CA SER A 617 22.93 3.31 -11.27
C SER A 617 23.69 1.98 -11.17
N GLU A 618 24.90 1.99 -10.70
CA GLU A 618 25.72 0.77 -10.52
C GLU A 618 25.07 -0.17 -9.48
N LYS A 619 24.65 0.38 -8.32
CA LYS A 619 23.96 -0.40 -7.29
C LYS A 619 22.62 -0.95 -7.77
N LEU A 620 21.88 -0.20 -8.60
CA LEU A 620 20.60 -0.66 -9.18
C LEU A 620 20.80 -1.77 -10.21
N GLN A 621 21.81 -1.65 -11.05
CA GLN A 621 22.14 -2.68 -12.04
C GLN A 621 22.65 -3.94 -11.36
N SER A 622 23.47 -3.83 -10.29
CA SER A 622 23.94 -4.99 -9.54
C SER A 622 22.77 -5.77 -8.90
N VAL A 623 21.71 -5.11 -8.42
CA VAL A 623 20.53 -5.81 -7.89
C VAL A 623 19.92 -6.78 -8.92
N PHE A 624 19.88 -6.39 -10.19
CA PHE A 624 19.38 -7.26 -11.24
C PHE A 624 20.39 -8.34 -11.65
N SER A 625 21.66 -7.98 -11.78
CA SER A 625 22.70 -8.95 -12.14
C SER A 625 22.96 -9.97 -11.03
N ASP A 626 22.93 -9.57 -9.77
CA ASP A 626 23.10 -10.46 -8.61
C ASP A 626 21.90 -11.45 -8.48
N ALA A 627 20.72 -10.99 -8.85
CA ALA A 627 19.55 -11.84 -8.98
C ALA A 627 19.57 -12.74 -10.24
N GLY A 628 20.57 -12.57 -11.13
CA GLY A 628 20.76 -13.36 -12.35
C GLY A 628 19.97 -12.87 -13.55
N TYR A 629 19.36 -11.67 -13.52
CA TYR A 629 18.65 -11.15 -14.69
C TYR A 629 19.61 -10.65 -15.77
N ARG A 630 19.25 -10.92 -17.02
CA ARG A 630 19.83 -10.23 -18.19
C ARG A 630 19.15 -8.86 -18.35
N ILE A 631 19.90 -7.79 -18.43
CA ILE A 631 19.38 -6.43 -18.67
C ILE A 631 19.57 -6.06 -20.14
N THR A 632 18.52 -5.50 -20.76
CA THR A 632 18.60 -4.93 -22.11
C THR A 632 17.95 -3.55 -22.15
N ARG A 633 18.41 -2.73 -23.09
CA ARG A 633 17.84 -1.42 -23.43
C ARG A 633 17.16 -1.42 -24.80
N ASN A 634 17.30 -2.52 -25.54
CA ASN A 634 16.77 -2.66 -26.87
C ASN A 634 15.47 -3.46 -26.89
N ILE A 635 14.41 -2.89 -27.42
CA ILE A 635 13.08 -3.52 -27.52
C ILE A 635 13.11 -4.76 -28.44
N ASN A 636 14.00 -4.82 -29.43
CA ASN A 636 14.11 -5.99 -30.29
C ASN A 636 14.60 -7.22 -29.54
N ASP A 637 15.51 -7.07 -28.57
CA ASP A 637 15.94 -8.18 -27.70
C ASP A 637 14.77 -8.74 -26.87
N VAL A 638 13.87 -7.85 -26.46
CA VAL A 638 12.63 -8.21 -25.73
C VAL A 638 11.71 -9.01 -26.65
N GLU A 639 11.50 -8.51 -27.86
CA GLU A 639 10.66 -9.16 -28.87
C GLU A 639 11.20 -10.55 -29.23
N ASP A 640 12.48 -10.67 -29.53
CA ASP A 640 13.12 -11.94 -29.85
C ASP A 640 13.04 -12.94 -28.69
N PHE A 641 13.22 -12.46 -27.44
CA PHE A 641 13.11 -13.31 -26.26
C PHE A 641 11.70 -13.87 -26.09
N VAL A 642 10.67 -13.04 -26.20
CA VAL A 642 9.27 -13.46 -26.04
C VAL A 642 8.83 -14.38 -27.16
N GLN A 643 9.16 -14.05 -28.41
CA GLN A 643 8.80 -14.88 -29.57
C GLN A 643 9.44 -16.26 -29.50
N ALA A 644 10.72 -16.35 -29.13
CA ALA A 644 11.41 -17.63 -28.97
C ALA A 644 10.74 -18.50 -27.92
N ARG A 645 10.27 -17.93 -26.80
CA ARG A 645 9.62 -18.65 -25.71
C ARG A 645 8.16 -19.01 -26.02
N MET A 646 7.41 -18.11 -26.66
CA MET A 646 6.03 -18.40 -27.06
C MET A 646 5.96 -19.55 -28.08
N ARG A 647 6.96 -19.70 -28.96
CA ARG A 647 7.04 -20.81 -29.91
C ARG A 647 7.33 -22.16 -29.25
N THR A 648 8.06 -22.17 -28.14
CA THR A 648 8.44 -23.40 -27.42
C THR A 648 7.47 -23.79 -26.32
N SER A 649 6.56 -22.90 -25.93
CA SER A 649 5.58 -23.12 -24.87
C SER A 649 4.19 -23.45 -25.44
N CYS A 650 3.28 -23.98 -24.58
CA CYS A 650 1.88 -24.28 -24.97
C CYS A 650 1.06 -23.05 -25.42
N PHE A 651 1.66 -21.90 -25.61
CA PHE A 651 1.07 -20.73 -26.26
C PHE A 651 0.93 -20.87 -27.79
N ALA A 652 1.25 -22.01 -28.36
CA ALA A 652 1.23 -22.28 -29.82
C ALA A 652 -0.16 -22.07 -30.50
N LYS A 653 -1.20 -21.72 -29.78
CA LYS A 653 -2.51 -21.34 -30.34
C LYS A 653 -2.67 -19.86 -30.67
N TYR A 654 -1.67 -19.01 -30.36
CA TYR A 654 -1.73 -17.60 -30.75
C TYR A 654 -1.25 -17.42 -32.18
N PRO A 655 -1.95 -16.58 -32.96
CA PRO A 655 -1.48 -16.24 -34.29
C PRO A 655 -0.05 -15.71 -34.18
N GLU A 656 0.82 -16.16 -35.09
CA GLU A 656 2.18 -15.67 -35.19
C GLU A 656 2.18 -14.14 -35.13
N TYR A 657 2.86 -13.59 -34.14
CA TYR A 657 3.10 -12.15 -34.09
C TYR A 657 3.94 -11.79 -35.33
N LYS A 658 3.25 -11.32 -36.37
CA LYS A 658 3.95 -10.78 -37.51
C LYS A 658 4.46 -9.40 -37.11
N ARG A 659 5.72 -9.14 -37.39
CA ARG A 659 6.38 -7.81 -37.27
C ARG A 659 5.67 -6.72 -38.09
N GLU A 660 4.73 -7.09 -38.94
CA GLU A 660 3.89 -6.14 -39.65
C GLU A 660 3.06 -5.33 -38.66
N ALA A 661 3.24 -4.02 -38.74
CA ALA A 661 2.62 -3.05 -37.91
C ALA A 661 1.11 -3.28 -37.82
N ILE A 662 0.63 -3.78 -36.70
CA ILE A 662 -0.75 -3.53 -36.32
C ILE A 662 -0.87 -2.00 -36.31
N PRO A 663 -1.77 -1.41 -37.12
CA PRO A 663 -1.87 0.04 -37.15
C PRO A 663 -2.17 0.53 -35.74
N VAL A 664 -1.22 1.20 -35.16
CA VAL A 664 -1.48 1.99 -33.96
C VAL A 664 -2.39 3.11 -34.44
N PRO A 665 -3.52 3.36 -33.82
CA PRO A 665 -4.36 4.48 -34.21
C PRO A 665 -3.52 5.75 -34.35
N SER A 666 -3.74 6.47 -35.44
CA SER A 666 -2.94 7.64 -35.83
C SER A 666 -2.83 8.73 -34.76
N THR A 667 -3.71 8.71 -33.78
CA THR A 667 -3.70 9.59 -32.61
C THR A 667 -2.54 9.33 -31.63
N LEU A 668 -1.89 8.15 -31.69
CA LEU A 668 -0.67 7.89 -30.91
C LEU A 668 0.58 7.70 -31.77
N LEU A 669 0.41 7.55 -33.08
CA LEU A 669 1.50 7.61 -34.04
C LEU A 669 1.65 9.06 -34.52
N VAL A 670 2.16 9.92 -33.67
CA VAL A 670 2.81 11.11 -34.20
C VAL A 670 4.16 10.63 -34.74
N ASP A 671 4.23 10.48 -36.02
CA ASP A 671 5.38 9.90 -36.78
C ASP A 671 6.67 10.68 -36.63
N ASP A 672 6.66 11.75 -35.88
CA ASP A 672 7.83 12.61 -35.76
C ASP A 672 8.17 12.81 -34.26
N LYS A 673 9.12 11.99 -33.78
CA LYS A 673 9.75 12.22 -32.46
C LYS A 673 10.24 13.67 -32.33
N SER A 674 10.55 14.35 -33.46
CA SER A 674 10.97 15.72 -33.52
C SER A 674 9.81 16.71 -33.31
N ARG A 675 8.60 16.37 -33.75
CA ARG A 675 7.42 17.23 -33.55
C ARG A 675 6.93 17.20 -32.11
N PHE A 676 6.95 16.01 -31.48
CA PHE A 676 6.43 15.88 -30.12
C PHE A 676 7.34 16.54 -29.08
N VAL A 677 8.67 16.41 -29.24
CA VAL A 677 9.66 17.05 -28.34
C VAL A 677 9.81 18.55 -28.61
N LYS A 678 9.62 19.00 -29.87
CA LYS A 678 9.73 20.43 -30.24
C LYS A 678 8.44 21.22 -30.08
N THR A 679 7.27 20.60 -30.20
CA THR A 679 6.01 21.34 -30.15
C THR A 679 5.50 21.57 -28.74
N GLN A 680 5.75 20.71 -27.76
CA GLN A 680 5.27 20.92 -26.40
C GLN A 680 5.93 22.08 -25.65
N PRO A 681 7.26 22.15 -25.53
CA PRO A 681 7.91 23.29 -24.91
C PRO A 681 7.73 24.56 -25.74
N GLN A 682 7.81 24.45 -27.06
CA GLN A 682 7.72 25.62 -27.94
C GLN A 682 6.31 26.22 -28.02
N ALA A 683 5.25 25.42 -27.93
CA ALA A 683 3.89 25.93 -27.92
C ALA A 683 3.55 26.61 -26.59
N ILE A 684 3.96 26.03 -25.46
CA ILE A 684 3.82 26.63 -24.15
C ILE A 684 4.73 27.85 -24.01
N ASP A 685 5.98 27.74 -24.44
CA ASP A 685 6.95 28.84 -24.40
C ASP A 685 6.59 29.96 -25.40
N SER A 686 6.05 29.65 -26.58
CA SER A 686 5.61 30.68 -27.53
C SER A 686 4.36 31.41 -27.06
N PHE A 687 3.45 30.70 -26.37
CA PHE A 687 2.27 31.32 -25.78
C PHE A 687 2.64 32.12 -24.52
N ALA A 688 3.47 31.54 -23.64
CA ALA A 688 4.01 32.25 -22.49
C ALA A 688 4.80 33.52 -22.93
N SER A 689 5.67 33.35 -23.92
CA SER A 689 6.44 34.47 -24.52
C SER A 689 5.55 35.52 -25.20
N SER A 690 4.43 35.08 -25.81
CA SER A 690 3.46 36.03 -26.41
C SER A 690 2.69 36.78 -25.35
N LEU A 691 2.28 36.08 -24.26
CA LEU A 691 1.65 36.74 -23.12
C LEU A 691 2.61 37.67 -22.37
N GLU A 692 3.87 37.29 -22.17
CA GLU A 692 4.90 38.14 -21.60
C GLU A 692 5.15 39.38 -22.45
N LYS A 693 5.23 39.26 -23.77
CA LYS A 693 5.34 40.37 -24.69
C LYS A 693 4.12 41.29 -24.63
N MET A 694 2.91 40.74 -24.51
CA MET A 694 1.69 41.54 -24.32
C MET A 694 1.70 42.28 -22.99
N ILE A 695 2.16 41.65 -21.93
CA ILE A 695 2.24 42.19 -20.58
C ILE A 695 3.31 43.27 -20.49
N THR A 696 4.48 43.07 -21.12
CA THR A 696 5.59 44.01 -21.07
C THR A 696 5.44 45.17 -22.04
N PHE A 697 4.82 44.98 -23.21
CA PHE A 697 4.81 45.99 -24.26
C PHE A 697 3.74 47.06 -24.07
N ASN A 698 2.60 46.74 -23.46
CA ASN A 698 1.56 47.74 -23.16
C ASN A 698 0.71 47.36 -21.93
N GLN A 699 1.38 47.23 -20.81
CA GLN A 699 0.78 46.72 -19.56
C GLN A 699 -0.48 47.52 -19.14
N LYS A 700 -0.47 48.85 -19.41
CA LYS A 700 -1.58 49.74 -19.06
C LYS A 700 -2.80 49.52 -19.97
N GLU A 701 -2.59 49.33 -21.25
CA GLU A 701 -3.64 49.09 -22.22
C GLU A 701 -4.18 47.65 -22.12
N TYR A 702 -3.30 46.69 -21.92
CA TYR A 702 -3.64 45.29 -21.66
C TYR A 702 -4.52 45.17 -20.41
N TYR A 703 -4.11 45.73 -19.27
CA TYR A 703 -4.91 45.70 -18.07
C TYR A 703 -6.24 46.47 -18.20
N THR A 704 -6.27 47.52 -18.97
CA THR A 704 -7.50 48.28 -19.24
C THR A 704 -8.46 47.46 -20.09
N THR A 705 -7.96 46.76 -21.08
CA THR A 705 -8.75 45.92 -21.98
C THR A 705 -9.28 44.70 -21.25
N ILE A 706 -8.44 43.99 -20.49
CA ILE A 706 -8.88 42.88 -19.66
C ILE A 706 -9.89 43.33 -18.59
N ARG A 707 -9.70 44.48 -18.01
CA ARG A 707 -10.63 45.04 -17.04
C ARG A 707 -11.98 45.34 -17.68
N ASN A 708 -11.99 45.85 -18.89
CA ASN A 708 -13.22 46.19 -19.63
C ASN A 708 -13.95 44.93 -20.08
N LEU A 709 -13.20 43.89 -20.54
CA LEU A 709 -13.74 42.62 -20.99
C LEU A 709 -14.22 41.74 -19.82
N ALA A 710 -13.44 41.67 -18.75
CA ALA A 710 -13.63 40.75 -17.66
C ALA A 710 -14.20 41.38 -16.40
N GLY A 711 -14.29 42.71 -16.30
CA GLY A 711 -14.72 43.45 -15.12
C GLY A 711 -13.81 43.26 -13.91
N LEU A 712 -12.52 42.96 -14.14
CA LEU A 712 -11.57 42.69 -13.11
C LEU A 712 -10.89 43.92 -12.51
N PRO A 713 -10.70 44.01 -11.21
CA PRO A 713 -9.93 45.07 -10.58
C PRO A 713 -8.44 44.97 -10.96
N LYS A 714 -7.81 46.11 -11.28
CA LYS A 714 -6.36 46.20 -11.57
C LYS A 714 -5.45 45.52 -10.54
N LYS A 715 -5.82 45.58 -9.25
CA LYS A 715 -5.08 44.94 -8.14
C LYS A 715 -5.06 43.42 -8.19
N LEU A 716 -6.01 42.80 -8.88
CA LEU A 716 -6.08 41.34 -8.97
C LEU A 716 -5.14 40.83 -10.06
N LEU A 717 -5.08 41.51 -11.22
CA LEU A 717 -4.19 41.14 -12.33
C LEU A 717 -2.70 41.30 -11.97
N ALA A 718 -2.36 42.25 -11.12
CA ALA A 718 -1.00 42.47 -10.64
C ALA A 718 -0.49 41.36 -9.69
N LYS A 719 -1.34 40.42 -9.28
CA LYS A 719 -0.96 39.25 -8.43
C LYS A 719 -0.48 38.06 -9.21
N PHE A 720 -0.70 38.03 -10.51
CA PHE A 720 -0.28 36.89 -11.34
C PHE A 720 1.16 37.08 -11.81
N LYS A 721 2.01 36.13 -11.52
CA LYS A 721 3.44 36.15 -11.88
C LYS A 721 3.72 35.45 -13.20
N GLU A 722 2.87 34.50 -13.57
CA GLU A 722 3.05 33.68 -14.75
C GLU A 722 1.96 33.96 -15.80
N PRO A 723 2.30 34.06 -17.09
CA PRO A 723 1.34 34.26 -18.16
C PRO A 723 0.22 33.20 -18.19
N PHE A 724 0.54 32.00 -17.79
CA PHE A 724 -0.42 30.89 -17.74
C PHE A 724 -1.48 31.05 -16.63
N ASP A 725 -1.10 31.62 -15.48
CA ASP A 725 -2.03 31.91 -14.39
C ASP A 725 -3.04 33.00 -14.82
N ILE A 726 -2.58 33.98 -15.59
CA ILE A 726 -3.43 35.03 -16.19
C ILE A 726 -4.40 34.39 -17.16
N TYR A 727 -3.93 33.47 -17.99
CA TYR A 727 -4.76 32.75 -18.94
C TYR A 727 -5.81 31.89 -18.24
N GLN A 728 -5.41 31.08 -17.27
CA GLN A 728 -6.34 30.27 -16.46
C GLN A 728 -7.41 31.17 -15.81
N HIS A 729 -7.00 32.31 -15.29
CA HIS A 729 -7.90 33.23 -14.65
C HIS A 729 -8.82 33.94 -15.63
N LEU A 730 -8.34 34.26 -16.85
CA LEU A 730 -9.15 34.79 -17.94
C LEU A 730 -10.20 33.80 -18.42
N VAL A 731 -9.83 32.54 -18.55
CA VAL A 731 -10.78 31.46 -18.89
C VAL A 731 -11.79 31.28 -17.75
N GLU A 732 -11.37 31.32 -16.48
CA GLU A 732 -12.29 31.27 -15.34
C GLU A 732 -13.31 32.43 -15.34
N LEU A 733 -12.87 33.61 -15.71
CA LEU A 733 -13.74 34.80 -15.79
C LEU A 733 -14.64 34.78 -16.99
N ASN A 734 -14.12 34.31 -18.11
CA ASN A 734 -14.88 34.11 -19.31
C ASN A 734 -16.07 33.15 -19.08
N THR A 735 -15.82 32.12 -18.26
CA THR A 735 -16.84 31.18 -17.79
C THR A 735 -17.91 31.82 -16.90
N LYS A 736 -17.61 33.02 -16.30
CA LYS A 736 -18.52 33.65 -15.35
C LYS A 736 -19.43 34.72 -15.94
N LYS A 737 -19.11 35.31 -17.11
CA LYS A 737 -19.78 36.54 -17.60
C LYS A 737 -20.59 36.42 -18.89
N GLY A 738 -20.76 35.24 -19.52
CA GLY A 738 -21.57 35.06 -20.71
C GLY A 738 -21.05 35.84 -21.94
N LEU A 739 -19.76 36.04 -22.08
CA LEU A 739 -19.13 36.49 -23.32
C LEU A 739 -19.03 35.24 -24.20
N ASP A 740 -19.62 35.28 -25.36
CA ASP A 740 -19.65 34.14 -26.32
C ASP A 740 -18.28 34.05 -27.03
N LEU A 741 -17.26 33.64 -26.27
CA LEU A 741 -15.89 33.60 -26.75
C LEU A 741 -15.56 32.17 -27.02
N ASN A 742 -15.54 31.78 -28.29
CA ASN A 742 -15.06 30.47 -28.71
C ASN A 742 -13.55 30.31 -28.43
N ILE A 743 -13.17 29.28 -27.68
CA ILE A 743 -11.78 28.86 -27.68
C ILE A 743 -11.57 28.21 -29.05
N SER A 744 -10.82 28.90 -29.93
CA SER A 744 -10.51 28.36 -31.24
C SER A 744 -9.59 27.14 -31.12
N GLU A 745 -9.64 26.28 -32.14
CA GLU A 745 -8.82 25.04 -32.23
C GLU A 745 -7.31 25.33 -32.26
N GLU A 746 -6.90 26.57 -32.40
CA GLU A 746 -5.50 27.02 -32.46
C GLU A 746 -4.88 27.31 -31.10
N PHE A 747 -5.57 27.03 -30.00
CA PHE A 747 -5.00 27.23 -28.67
C PHE A 747 -3.91 26.19 -28.42
N PRO A 748 -2.76 26.55 -27.76
CA PRO A 748 -1.63 25.67 -27.59
C PRO A 748 -1.86 24.54 -26.59
N PHE A 749 -3.03 23.91 -26.62
CA PHE A 749 -3.24 22.63 -25.98
C PHE A 749 -2.68 21.54 -26.87
N VAL A 750 -1.83 20.72 -26.30
CA VAL A 750 -1.12 19.67 -27.02
C VAL A 750 -2.06 18.52 -27.40
N SER A 751 -3.24 18.43 -26.79
CA SER A 751 -4.28 17.46 -27.14
C SER A 751 -5.69 17.96 -26.83
N GLU A 752 -6.68 17.45 -27.56
CA GLU A 752 -8.11 17.65 -27.32
C GLU A 752 -8.53 17.26 -25.91
N ASN A 753 -7.91 16.19 -25.35
CA ASN A 753 -8.14 15.74 -23.99
C ASN A 753 -7.65 16.74 -22.92
N GLN A 754 -6.58 17.47 -23.16
CA GLN A 754 -6.14 18.54 -22.27
C GLN A 754 -7.11 19.71 -22.31
N LYS A 755 -7.65 20.03 -23.48
CA LYS A 755 -8.69 21.03 -23.69
C LYS A 755 -9.97 20.63 -22.94
N GLU A 756 -10.44 19.41 -23.08
CA GLU A 756 -11.63 18.90 -22.40
C GLU A 756 -11.44 18.81 -20.88
N LEU A 757 -10.28 18.35 -20.41
CA LEU A 757 -9.96 18.27 -18.99
C LEU A 757 -9.92 19.66 -18.36
N PHE A 758 -9.32 20.63 -19.05
CA PHE A 758 -9.27 22.00 -18.65
C PHE A 758 -10.69 22.62 -18.60
N ILE A 759 -11.48 22.43 -19.64
CA ILE A 759 -12.89 22.86 -19.72
C ILE A 759 -13.73 22.18 -18.62
N SER A 760 -13.54 20.90 -18.35
CA SER A 760 -14.27 20.17 -17.32
C SER A 760 -13.93 20.65 -15.91
N ARG A 761 -12.67 21.01 -15.65
CA ARG A 761 -12.22 21.60 -14.38
C ARG A 761 -12.79 23.00 -14.19
N MET A 762 -12.90 23.76 -15.24
CA MET A 762 -13.46 25.12 -15.22
C MET A 762 -14.96 25.11 -14.97
N ARG A 763 -15.71 24.16 -15.53
CA ARG A 763 -17.16 23.99 -15.29
C ARG A 763 -17.48 23.63 -13.83
N ARG A 764 -16.52 23.09 -13.05
CA ARG A 764 -16.71 22.73 -11.63
C ARG A 764 -16.51 23.86 -10.63
N LYS A 765 -15.96 25.02 -11.04
CA LYS A 765 -15.73 26.18 -10.16
C LYS A 765 -16.80 27.23 -10.34
N THR A 766 -18.08 26.94 -10.11
CA THR A 766 -19.14 27.94 -10.03
C THR A 766 -19.18 28.58 -8.64
N MET A 767 -18.82 29.84 -8.55
CA MET A 767 -19.14 30.62 -7.35
C MET A 767 -20.54 31.25 -7.49
N LYS A 768 -21.40 30.97 -6.53
CA LYS A 768 -22.72 31.60 -6.40
C LYS A 768 -22.55 33.05 -6.01
N LYS A 769 -22.84 33.97 -6.96
CA LYS A 769 -23.26 35.31 -6.66
C LYS A 769 -24.20 35.80 -7.76
N GLY A 770 -25.51 35.81 -7.46
CA GLY A 770 -26.53 36.34 -8.36
C GLY A 770 -27.08 35.36 -9.40
N SER A 771 -28.30 35.53 -9.81
CA SER A 771 -29.18 34.55 -10.48
C SER A 771 -28.89 34.25 -11.94
N LYS A 772 -27.71 34.45 -12.48
CA LYS A 772 -27.33 34.00 -13.83
C LYS A 772 -25.84 33.62 -13.89
N THR A 773 -25.60 32.38 -14.25
CA THR A 773 -24.26 31.83 -14.49
C THR A 773 -24.07 31.67 -15.99
N THR A 774 -23.12 32.34 -16.55
CA THR A 774 -22.76 32.21 -17.96
C THR A 774 -21.26 31.95 -18.09
N THR A 775 -20.87 31.08 -18.98
CA THR A 775 -19.50 30.58 -19.16
C THR A 775 -18.86 31.21 -20.37
N TYR A 776 -17.63 31.67 -20.27
CA TYR A 776 -16.95 32.43 -21.32
C TYR A 776 -15.57 31.90 -21.65
N PHE A 777 -15.20 31.95 -22.93
CA PHE A 777 -13.90 31.50 -23.40
C PHE A 777 -13.33 32.50 -24.40
N LEU A 778 -12.15 33.06 -24.16
CA LEU A 778 -11.42 33.90 -25.11
C LEU A 778 -10.69 33.05 -26.14
N SER A 779 -10.89 33.28 -27.40
CA SER A 779 -10.09 32.66 -28.45
C SER A 779 -8.68 33.28 -28.49
N PRO A 780 -7.65 32.55 -28.95
CA PRO A 780 -6.33 33.14 -29.19
C PRO A 780 -6.34 34.30 -30.16
N GLU A 781 -7.22 34.30 -31.16
CA GLU A 781 -7.41 35.39 -32.10
C GLU A 781 -7.96 36.66 -31.41
N GLU A 782 -8.81 36.48 -30.42
CA GLU A 782 -9.36 37.61 -29.66
C GLU A 782 -8.35 38.16 -28.68
N LEU A 783 -7.49 37.30 -28.08
CA LEU A 783 -6.33 37.75 -27.32
C LEU A 783 -5.28 38.47 -28.19
N LEU A 784 -5.14 38.07 -29.47
CA LEU A 784 -4.23 38.67 -30.44
C LEU A 784 -4.77 39.98 -31.04
N LYS A 785 -6.10 40.21 -31.07
CA LYS A 785 -6.72 41.48 -31.51
C LYS A 785 -6.43 42.66 -30.58
N TYR A 786 -5.83 42.39 -29.42
CA TYR A 786 -5.46 43.41 -28.45
C TYR A 786 -3.95 43.67 -28.44
N LYS A 787 -3.28 43.28 -29.52
CA LYS A 787 -1.91 43.78 -29.82
C LYS A 787 -1.91 45.27 -30.06
#